data_a851caa195265bf9c6990a738500b1ed
#
_entry.id   a851caa195265bf9c6990a738500b1ed
#
_cell.length_a   1.000
_cell.length_b   1.000
_cell.length_c   1.000
_cell.angle_alpha   90.00
_cell.angle_beta   90.00
_cell.angle_gamma   90.00
#
_symmetry.space_group_name_H-M   'P 1'
#
loop_
_entity.id
_entity.type
_entity.pdbx_description
1 polymer ?
#
loop_
_entity_poly.entity_id
_entity_poly.type
_entity_poly.pdbx_seq_one_letter_code
_entity_poly.pdbx_strand_id
1 'polypeptide(L)'
;MDATPMQDAPPADYYSDGSDGLVYGTDENGNKIHHIETVIRNNATREQLLADPLFVANDTTYVVYSNYRRMYGQQPQDANERITINGNMTMDFGPLRLKLGTQAYDYEGNSYSWSRVYGGTDGSFVNEADFTMGYLNARYTISPLSYVKASLSQQTYETTSGNENYLNDIEAYGRRTKTWGSPNYYKRDRTGFNPVAPDEFFGVAGYGSQYTSFDTRKTTTNTISFDYTNQIGYNELKLGASIDNHEITRYGLGASGVARAIAQVDTDLDGLASEQEIIDYAGVDGAKDWRFINYRSLYVTNLGYNIYGDEWSGQYNQDDHMLAPAEPTQSRFYIQDKLEFKDVVVQLGVSYETIDTGAMAPDSDNDGYGDSDGFNNLYFNRQRVNRNGDGNGNYVWKKVKKETATHPRIGVSFPVSDRTVFRANYGTHWQSVPMSYLYLSDSQLSADILAGNATASENPALKPERSTQYEIGIEQRIGAFASLKVEGFYKESKDYLTLANRTEAFTNTGGADTQQNWAQYQNGDVMVSQGLTTNFEMRRTRGLYAQANYTYSEARGTGSYGSQNFYITWIGTDDGYPKAMNLLDYDQTHTANIILDWRSPDATGALANTGFNAVMSFGSGTRYTPSQIYSTVFENRWEFPEGPVNSGTMPAYSNLDLRVDRAISLGGLTANAYISVFNALDSEQVNDVYHGTGNVAEDGWVATESGQQWLANRLSQNPDVDAAAMYQDNLAFPGRWNRPRTVRVGLNISF
;
A
#
# COMPACT_ATOMS: atom_id res chain seq x y z
N MET A 1 13.35 -5.80 -25.05
CA MET A 1 14.31 -4.83 -24.44
C MET A 1 14.87 -5.51 -23.23
N ASP A 2 16.18 -5.55 -23.13
CA ASP A 2 16.76 -5.94 -21.85
C ASP A 2 16.50 -4.80 -20.88
N ALA A 3 15.32 -4.86 -20.27
CA ALA A 3 14.83 -3.87 -19.34
C ALA A 3 15.45 -4.07 -17.98
N THR A 4 16.74 -4.09 -17.89
CA THR A 4 17.44 -4.04 -16.63
C THR A 4 18.57 -3.05 -16.72
N PRO A 5 18.20 -1.79 -16.74
CA PRO A 5 19.18 -0.79 -16.48
C PRO A 5 19.61 -0.96 -15.04
N MET A 6 20.88 -1.04 -14.79
CA MET A 6 21.49 -0.98 -13.46
C MET A 6 20.90 -1.96 -12.44
N GLN A 7 20.62 -3.17 -12.84
CA GLN A 7 20.13 -4.20 -11.93
C GLN A 7 21.12 -4.55 -10.85
N ASP A 8 22.33 -4.15 -11.01
CA ASP A 8 23.37 -4.54 -10.10
C ASP A 8 23.87 -3.29 -9.41
N ALA A 9 23.23 -2.98 -8.29
CA ALA A 9 24.02 -2.40 -7.24
C ALA A 9 25.26 -3.30 -7.13
N PRO A 10 26.40 -2.72 -6.85
CA PRO A 10 27.63 -3.45 -6.81
C PRO A 10 27.50 -4.70 -5.99
N PRO A 11 27.97 -5.84 -6.49
CA PRO A 11 28.11 -7.02 -5.63
C PRO A 11 28.87 -6.66 -4.36
N ALA A 12 28.70 -7.45 -3.31
CA ALA A 12 29.29 -7.22 -1.99
C ALA A 12 30.82 -6.96 -1.96
N ASP A 13 31.48 -7.14 -3.06
CA ASP A 13 32.92 -6.93 -3.28
C ASP A 13 33.27 -5.54 -3.85
N TYR A 14 32.35 -4.58 -3.84
CA TYR A 14 32.68 -3.21 -4.11
C TYR A 14 33.62 -2.67 -3.04
N TYR A 15 34.76 -2.21 -3.48
CA TYR A 15 35.74 -1.61 -2.62
C TYR A 15 36.21 -0.26 -3.19
N SER A 16 36.55 0.64 -2.28
CA SER A 16 37.34 1.82 -2.64
C SER A 16 38.80 1.43 -2.63
N ASP A 17 39.57 1.74 -3.65
CA ASP A 17 41.01 1.50 -3.62
C ASP A 17 41.75 2.57 -2.78
N GLY A 18 41.01 3.55 -2.28
CA GLY A 18 41.53 4.56 -1.33
C GLY A 18 42.45 5.61 -1.94
N SER A 19 42.79 5.48 -3.22
CA SER A 19 43.77 6.41 -3.84
C SER A 19 43.15 7.62 -4.52
N ASP A 20 41.91 7.50 -4.95
CA ASP A 20 41.21 8.49 -5.77
C ASP A 20 39.74 8.74 -5.39
N GLY A 21 39.24 8.04 -4.35
CA GLY A 21 37.85 8.10 -3.95
C GLY A 21 36.88 7.32 -4.84
N LEU A 22 37.38 6.54 -5.79
CA LEU A 22 36.56 5.72 -6.66
C LEU A 22 36.07 4.46 -5.95
N VAL A 23 34.85 4.11 -6.24
CA VAL A 23 34.26 2.83 -5.81
C VAL A 23 34.20 1.91 -7.03
N TYR A 24 34.76 0.72 -6.88
CA TYR A 24 34.86 -0.26 -7.96
C TYR A 24 34.09 -1.52 -7.64
N GLY A 25 33.54 -2.10 -8.70
CA GLY A 25 33.26 -3.52 -8.77
C GLY A 25 34.13 -4.17 -9.83
N THR A 26 34.14 -5.47 -9.88
CA THR A 26 34.76 -6.22 -10.97
C THR A 26 33.70 -6.97 -11.75
N ASP A 27 33.78 -6.95 -13.09
CA ASP A 27 32.96 -7.83 -13.92
C ASP A 27 33.48 -9.28 -13.84
N GLU A 28 32.74 -10.22 -14.40
CA GLU A 28 33.11 -11.65 -14.49
C GLU A 28 34.43 -11.89 -15.21
N ASN A 29 34.96 -10.90 -15.93
CA ASN A 29 36.25 -10.97 -16.62
C ASN A 29 37.38 -10.28 -15.82
N GLY A 30 37.10 -9.79 -14.62
CA GLY A 30 38.05 -9.09 -13.76
C GLY A 30 38.32 -7.63 -14.15
N ASN A 31 37.52 -7.03 -15.05
CA ASN A 31 37.64 -5.62 -15.36
C ASN A 31 36.99 -4.76 -14.29
N LYS A 32 37.65 -3.68 -13.92
CA LYS A 32 37.08 -2.73 -12.96
C LYS A 32 35.87 -2.03 -13.56
N ILE A 33 34.79 -1.98 -12.80
CA ILE A 33 33.56 -1.29 -13.14
C ILE A 33 33.44 -0.08 -12.22
N HIS A 34 33.44 1.10 -12.80
CA HIS A 34 33.24 2.34 -12.07
C HIS A 34 31.74 2.61 -11.97
N HIS A 35 31.25 2.79 -10.76
CA HIS A 35 29.88 3.20 -10.55
C HIS A 35 29.78 4.63 -10.10
N ILE A 36 30.58 5.00 -9.11
CA ILE A 36 30.52 6.31 -8.48
C ILE A 36 31.93 6.78 -8.18
N GLU A 37 32.25 7.95 -8.64
CA GLU A 37 33.41 8.71 -8.22
C GLU A 37 32.97 9.85 -7.30
N THR A 38 33.45 9.82 -6.06
CA THR A 38 33.20 10.94 -5.12
C THR A 38 34.29 11.96 -5.30
N VAL A 39 33.97 13.06 -5.94
CA VAL A 39 34.91 14.19 -6.13
C VAL A 39 34.69 15.17 -4.98
N ILE A 40 35.74 15.33 -4.17
CA ILE A 40 35.76 16.30 -3.10
C ILE A 40 36.45 17.55 -3.60
N ARG A 41 35.72 18.64 -3.74
CA ARG A 41 36.32 19.94 -4.04
C ARG A 41 36.97 20.52 -2.80
N ASN A 42 38.09 21.20 -2.92
CA ASN A 42 38.95 21.82 -1.93
C ASN A 42 40.07 20.97 -1.35
N ASN A 43 40.69 20.14 -2.11
CA ASN A 43 41.93 19.47 -1.74
C ASN A 43 41.87 18.59 -0.48
N ALA A 44 40.70 18.31 0.06
CA ALA A 44 40.55 17.32 1.10
C ALA A 44 40.31 15.94 0.44
N THR A 45 41.13 14.98 0.78
CA THR A 45 40.92 13.61 0.36
C THR A 45 39.76 12.98 1.13
N ARG A 46 39.14 11.94 0.56
CA ARG A 46 38.11 11.15 1.27
C ARG A 46 38.58 10.66 2.64
N GLU A 47 39.84 10.23 2.73
CA GLU A 47 40.44 9.79 3.99
C GLU A 47 40.51 10.91 5.04
N GLN A 48 40.83 12.12 4.60
CA GLN A 48 40.87 13.29 5.50
C GLN A 48 39.46 13.62 6.00
N LEU A 49 38.43 13.45 5.16
CA LEU A 49 37.06 13.70 5.53
C LEU A 49 36.53 12.61 6.48
N LEU A 50 36.85 11.36 6.22
CA LEU A 50 36.45 10.25 7.09
C LEU A 50 37.20 10.26 8.43
N ALA A 51 38.40 10.84 8.46
CA ALA A 51 39.19 10.96 9.68
C ALA A 51 38.80 12.15 10.56
N ASP A 52 38.06 13.13 10.03
CA ASP A 52 37.61 14.29 10.80
C ASP A 52 36.22 14.04 11.38
N PRO A 53 36.10 13.76 12.69
CA PRO A 53 34.81 13.56 13.34
C PRO A 53 33.91 14.80 13.34
N LEU A 54 34.49 15.97 13.06
CA LEU A 54 33.81 17.26 12.97
C LEU A 54 33.72 17.73 11.52
N PHE A 55 33.69 16.82 10.56
CA PHE A 55 33.70 17.17 9.18
C PHE A 55 32.79 18.37 8.87
N VAL A 56 33.46 19.52 8.72
CA VAL A 56 32.84 20.76 8.29
C VAL A 56 33.14 20.88 6.81
N ALA A 57 32.25 20.37 5.99
CA ALA A 57 32.36 20.65 4.58
C ALA A 57 31.95 22.10 4.36
N ASN A 58 32.91 22.95 4.10
CA ASN A 58 32.64 24.26 3.47
C ASN A 58 32.33 24.10 1.98
N ASP A 59 32.39 22.88 1.47
CA ASP A 59 32.34 22.59 0.06
C ASP A 59 31.55 21.35 -0.28
N THR A 60 31.01 21.39 -1.44
CA THR A 60 30.11 20.39 -1.97
C THR A 60 30.89 19.15 -2.34
N THR A 61 30.52 18.01 -1.76
CA THR A 61 30.94 16.71 -2.25
C THR A 61 30.11 16.36 -3.48
N TYR A 62 30.77 16.05 -4.57
CA TYR A 62 30.11 15.60 -5.78
C TYR A 62 30.28 14.11 -5.92
N VAL A 63 29.22 13.44 -6.27
CA VAL A 63 29.25 12.07 -6.75
C VAL A 63 29.31 12.16 -8.27
N VAL A 64 30.38 11.69 -8.87
CA VAL A 64 30.57 11.70 -10.30
C VAL A 64 30.51 10.27 -10.80
N TYR A 65 29.69 10.04 -11.78
CA TYR A 65 29.62 8.75 -12.44
C TYR A 65 30.58 8.74 -13.62
N SER A 66 31.54 7.83 -13.60
CA SER A 66 32.42 7.63 -14.71
C SER A 66 32.36 6.18 -15.17
N ASN A 67 32.19 5.98 -16.47
CA ASN A 67 32.28 4.68 -17.13
C ASN A 67 31.43 3.57 -16.47
N TYR A 68 30.26 3.89 -15.98
CA TYR A 68 29.37 2.85 -15.45
C TYR A 68 28.97 1.88 -16.55
N ARG A 69 28.82 0.63 -16.17
CA ARG A 69 28.43 -0.45 -17.07
C ARG A 69 27.16 -1.09 -16.55
N ARG A 70 26.22 -1.32 -17.47
CA ARG A 70 25.06 -2.16 -17.14
C ARG A 70 25.52 -3.57 -16.83
N MET A 71 25.12 -4.08 -15.69
CA MET A 71 25.33 -5.46 -15.30
C MET A 71 23.99 -6.19 -15.31
N TYR A 72 24.04 -7.46 -15.70
CA TYR A 72 22.87 -8.33 -15.73
C TYR A 72 23.00 -9.32 -14.59
N GLY A 73 21.98 -9.44 -13.78
CA GLY A 73 22.01 -10.37 -12.67
C GLY A 73 20.83 -10.23 -11.73
N GLN A 74 20.95 -10.82 -10.57
CA GLN A 74 19.95 -10.68 -9.52
C GLN A 74 20.09 -9.31 -8.88
N GLN A 75 18.97 -8.63 -8.67
CA GLN A 75 19.00 -7.35 -7.98
C GLN A 75 19.51 -7.54 -6.55
N PRO A 76 20.46 -6.74 -6.09
CA PRO A 76 20.85 -6.75 -4.69
C PRO A 76 19.68 -6.25 -3.85
N GLN A 77 19.59 -6.72 -2.60
CA GLN A 77 18.55 -6.31 -1.67
C GLN A 77 17.10 -6.65 -2.12
N ASP A 78 16.93 -7.71 -2.87
CA ASP A 78 15.63 -8.30 -3.20
C ASP A 78 15.53 -9.74 -2.67
N ALA A 79 16.35 -10.06 -1.66
CA ALA A 79 16.29 -11.34 -0.98
C ALA A 79 15.08 -11.38 -0.05
N ASN A 80 14.37 -12.48 -0.08
CA ASN A 80 13.33 -12.74 0.90
C ASN A 80 13.33 -14.20 1.33
N GLU A 81 13.02 -14.41 2.59
CA GLU A 81 12.81 -15.73 3.17
C GLU A 81 11.40 -15.78 3.75
N ARG A 82 10.72 -16.89 3.55
CA ARG A 82 9.41 -17.14 4.13
C ARG A 82 9.25 -18.58 4.53
N ILE A 83 8.98 -18.79 5.80
CA ILE A 83 8.61 -20.09 6.34
C ILE A 83 7.10 -20.09 6.60
N THR A 84 6.39 -21.05 6.04
CA THR A 84 4.93 -21.16 6.25
C THR A 84 4.58 -22.54 6.77
N ILE A 85 3.83 -22.56 7.87
CA ILE A 85 3.33 -23.78 8.49
C ILE A 85 1.81 -23.76 8.46
N ASN A 86 1.21 -24.81 7.92
CA ASN A 86 -0.24 -25.00 7.89
C ASN A 86 -0.59 -26.37 8.49
N GLY A 87 -1.55 -26.39 9.38
CA GLY A 87 -2.05 -27.61 9.98
C GLY A 87 -3.56 -27.58 10.14
N ASN A 88 -4.22 -28.71 9.86
CA ASN A 88 -5.64 -28.84 10.21
C ASN A 88 -5.96 -30.29 10.57
N MET A 89 -6.95 -30.43 11.45
CA MET A 89 -7.48 -31.71 11.90
C MET A 89 -8.99 -31.66 11.88
N THR A 90 -9.59 -32.67 11.29
CA THR A 90 -11.05 -32.84 11.28
C THR A 90 -11.42 -34.07 12.08
N MET A 91 -12.39 -33.91 12.97
CA MET A 91 -12.91 -34.98 13.83
C MET A 91 -14.42 -35.10 13.60
N ASP A 92 -14.87 -36.30 13.30
CA ASP A 92 -16.30 -36.60 13.08
C ASP A 92 -16.85 -37.44 14.26
N PHE A 93 -17.84 -36.89 14.93
CA PHE A 93 -18.56 -37.52 16.05
C PHE A 93 -20.05 -37.72 15.72
N GLY A 94 -20.32 -38.42 14.63
CA GLY A 94 -21.68 -38.58 14.12
C GLY A 94 -22.30 -37.27 13.61
N PRO A 95 -23.26 -36.66 14.34
CA PRO A 95 -23.85 -35.40 13.91
C PRO A 95 -22.93 -34.18 14.09
N LEU A 96 -21.90 -34.31 14.93
CA LEU A 96 -20.96 -33.25 15.23
C LEU A 96 -19.64 -33.45 14.48
N ARG A 97 -19.27 -32.47 13.64
CA ARG A 97 -17.97 -32.35 12.99
C ARG A 97 -17.21 -31.17 13.57
N LEU A 98 -16.02 -31.42 14.07
CA LEU A 98 -15.09 -30.38 14.52
C LEU A 98 -13.93 -30.28 13.57
N LYS A 99 -13.53 -29.04 13.23
CA LYS A 99 -12.32 -28.77 12.46
C LYS A 99 -11.50 -27.74 13.22
N LEU A 100 -10.31 -28.17 13.63
CA LEU A 100 -9.27 -27.30 14.19
C LEU A 100 -8.27 -27.00 13.09
N GLY A 101 -7.74 -25.81 13.03
CA GLY A 101 -6.67 -25.47 12.12
C GLY A 101 -5.81 -24.34 12.64
N THR A 102 -4.59 -24.31 12.13
CA THR A 102 -3.63 -23.25 12.37
C THR A 102 -2.87 -22.94 11.11
N GLN A 103 -2.51 -21.69 10.97
CA GLN A 103 -1.59 -21.18 9.96
C GLN A 103 -0.63 -20.23 10.63
N ALA A 104 0.65 -20.36 10.34
CA ALA A 104 1.66 -19.40 10.76
C ALA A 104 2.64 -19.18 9.61
N TYR A 105 3.12 -17.96 9.47
CA TYR A 105 4.29 -17.69 8.68
C TYR A 105 5.16 -16.63 9.33
N ASP A 106 6.43 -16.77 9.10
CA ASP A 106 7.47 -15.81 9.37
C ASP A 106 8.06 -15.39 8.02
N TYR A 107 8.24 -14.10 7.83
CA TYR A 107 8.75 -13.51 6.60
C TYR A 107 9.77 -12.43 6.94
N GLU A 108 10.92 -12.54 6.31
CA GLU A 108 11.93 -11.49 6.27
C GLU A 108 12.28 -11.19 4.82
N GLY A 109 12.35 -9.92 4.46
CA GLY A 109 12.70 -9.55 3.10
C GLY A 109 13.21 -8.13 2.99
N ASN A 110 14.19 -7.96 2.13
CA ASN A 110 14.70 -6.67 1.74
C ASN A 110 13.95 -6.18 0.52
N SER A 111 13.73 -4.89 0.41
CA SER A 111 13.10 -4.29 -0.76
C SER A 111 14.10 -3.46 -1.54
N TYR A 112 14.26 -3.82 -2.80
CA TYR A 112 15.03 -3.03 -3.72
C TYR A 112 14.42 -1.65 -3.92
N SER A 113 15.26 -0.61 -3.84
CA SER A 113 14.86 0.75 -4.16
C SER A 113 15.70 1.29 -5.31
N TRP A 114 15.02 1.64 -6.40
CA TRP A 114 15.68 2.24 -7.56
C TRP A 114 16.44 3.53 -7.22
N SER A 115 15.87 4.35 -6.33
CA SER A 115 16.52 5.58 -5.88
C SER A 115 17.85 5.35 -5.15
N ARG A 116 18.14 4.12 -4.74
CA ARG A 116 19.36 3.74 -4.01
C ARG A 116 20.31 2.86 -4.82
N VAL A 117 20.09 2.76 -6.13
CA VAL A 117 20.88 1.89 -7.02
C VAL A 117 22.40 2.15 -6.93
N TYR A 118 22.80 3.36 -6.60
CA TYR A 118 24.20 3.73 -6.40
C TYR A 118 24.60 3.87 -4.92
N GLY A 119 23.65 3.75 -4.01
CA GLY A 119 23.87 4.01 -2.59
C GLY A 119 24.61 2.89 -1.85
N GLY A 120 24.84 1.75 -2.49
CA GLY A 120 25.34 0.55 -1.84
C GLY A 120 24.23 -0.22 -1.11
N THR A 121 24.60 -1.36 -0.52
CA THR A 121 23.67 -2.27 0.14
C THR A 121 23.53 -2.02 1.63
N ASP A 122 24.47 -1.33 2.23
CA ASP A 122 24.50 -1.09 3.68
C ASP A 122 23.37 -0.16 4.14
N GLY A 123 22.65 -0.55 5.18
CA GLY A 123 21.53 0.20 5.73
C GLY A 123 20.31 0.27 4.82
N SER A 124 20.03 -0.82 4.09
CA SER A 124 18.86 -0.95 3.25
C SER A 124 17.57 -1.13 4.05
N PHE A 125 16.46 -1.09 3.34
CA PHE A 125 15.16 -1.38 3.90
C PHE A 125 14.99 -2.89 4.11
N VAL A 126 14.60 -3.26 5.32
CA VAL A 126 14.15 -4.60 5.66
C VAL A 126 12.71 -4.56 6.15
N ASN A 127 11.98 -5.59 5.85
CA ASN A 127 10.61 -5.81 6.32
C ASN A 127 10.49 -7.21 6.90
N GLU A 128 10.11 -7.28 8.17
CA GLU A 128 9.74 -8.50 8.86
C GLU A 128 8.23 -8.58 8.98
N ALA A 129 7.66 -9.77 8.83
CA ALA A 129 6.22 -9.97 8.99
C ALA A 129 5.91 -11.32 9.61
N ASP A 130 5.22 -11.28 10.73
CA ASP A 130 4.72 -12.43 11.45
C ASP A 130 3.22 -12.56 11.31
N PHE A 131 2.77 -13.73 11.00
CA PHE A 131 1.35 -14.06 10.97
C PHE A 131 1.07 -15.34 11.71
N THR A 132 0.10 -15.30 12.59
CA THR A 132 -0.43 -16.48 13.25
C THR A 132 -1.95 -16.48 13.18
N MET A 133 -2.54 -17.64 12.92
CA MET A 133 -3.98 -17.83 12.91
C MET A 133 -4.31 -19.20 13.51
N GLY A 134 -5.28 -19.21 14.42
CA GLY A 134 -5.91 -20.41 14.94
C GLY A 134 -7.42 -20.35 14.78
N TYR A 135 -8.05 -21.47 14.43
CA TYR A 135 -9.51 -21.53 14.34
C TYR A 135 -10.09 -22.87 14.81
N LEU A 136 -11.31 -22.79 15.33
CA LEU A 136 -12.17 -23.91 15.64
C LEU A 136 -13.50 -23.72 14.91
N ASN A 137 -13.85 -24.66 14.03
CA ASN A 137 -15.14 -24.71 13.39
C ASN A 137 -15.90 -25.96 13.87
N ALA A 138 -17.10 -25.74 14.37
CA ALA A 138 -18.02 -26.80 14.79
C ALA A 138 -19.24 -26.80 13.88
N ARG A 139 -19.58 -27.95 13.31
CA ARG A 139 -20.84 -28.16 12.58
C ARG A 139 -21.62 -29.26 13.22
N TYR A 140 -22.84 -28.95 13.65
CA TYR A 140 -23.77 -29.90 14.19
C TYR A 140 -24.94 -30.09 13.23
N THR A 141 -25.12 -31.32 12.73
CA THR A 141 -26.20 -31.69 11.83
C THR A 141 -27.39 -32.13 12.67
N ILE A 142 -28.43 -31.29 12.70
CA ILE A 142 -29.66 -31.54 13.48
C ILE A 142 -30.53 -32.59 12.78
N SER A 143 -30.63 -32.46 11.45
CA SER A 143 -31.34 -33.37 10.58
C SER A 143 -30.71 -33.35 9.18
N PRO A 144 -31.11 -34.22 8.23
CA PRO A 144 -30.65 -34.13 6.84
C PRO A 144 -30.94 -32.78 6.17
N LEU A 145 -31.88 -32.00 6.73
CA LEU A 145 -32.36 -30.73 6.19
C LEU A 145 -31.89 -29.52 7.00
N SER A 146 -31.28 -29.75 8.19
CA SER A 146 -30.91 -28.64 9.05
C SER A 146 -29.57 -28.86 9.78
N TYR A 147 -28.77 -27.78 9.86
CA TYR A 147 -27.51 -27.79 10.58
C TYR A 147 -27.18 -26.40 11.15
N VAL A 148 -26.34 -26.43 12.18
CA VAL A 148 -25.74 -25.26 12.80
C VAL A 148 -24.22 -25.30 12.54
N LYS A 149 -23.62 -24.13 12.29
CA LYS A 149 -22.18 -23.93 12.33
C LYS A 149 -21.84 -22.88 13.37
N ALA A 150 -20.78 -23.10 14.13
CA ALA A 150 -20.16 -22.10 14.98
C ALA A 150 -18.68 -22.05 14.66
N SER A 151 -18.11 -20.85 14.62
CA SER A 151 -16.70 -20.63 14.30
C SER A 151 -16.10 -19.67 15.31
N LEU A 152 -14.93 -20.01 15.78
CA LEU A 152 -14.07 -19.16 16.60
C LEU A 152 -12.73 -19.08 15.90
N SER A 153 -12.19 -17.88 15.72
CA SER A 153 -10.84 -17.70 15.22
C SER A 153 -10.14 -16.52 15.86
N GLN A 154 -8.84 -16.64 16.00
CA GLN A 154 -7.94 -15.55 16.35
C GLN A 154 -6.84 -15.53 15.32
N GLN A 155 -6.54 -14.32 14.83
CA GLN A 155 -5.39 -14.07 13.98
C GLN A 155 -4.61 -12.88 14.50
N THR A 156 -3.30 -12.96 14.42
CA THR A 156 -2.39 -11.83 14.68
C THR A 156 -1.49 -11.65 13.48
N TYR A 157 -1.39 -10.41 13.05
CA TYR A 157 -0.49 -9.99 11.98
C TYR A 157 0.36 -8.84 12.51
N GLU A 158 1.66 -9.03 12.48
CA GLU A 158 2.64 -8.03 12.91
C GLU A 158 3.63 -7.78 11.79
N THR A 159 3.96 -6.53 11.54
CA THR A 159 4.97 -6.13 10.57
C THR A 159 5.90 -5.12 11.20
N THR A 160 7.18 -5.28 10.99
CA THR A 160 8.20 -4.31 11.37
C THR A 160 9.07 -4.01 10.17
N SER A 161 9.23 -2.74 9.86
CA SER A 161 10.05 -2.29 8.74
C SER A 161 10.98 -1.17 9.15
N GLY A 162 12.18 -1.18 8.61
CA GLY A 162 13.17 -0.19 8.96
C GLY A 162 14.52 -0.44 8.29
N ASN A 163 15.56 0.03 8.95
CA ASN A 163 16.94 -0.15 8.50
C ASN A 163 17.47 -1.49 8.97
N GLU A 164 18.07 -2.26 8.07
CA GLU A 164 18.59 -3.61 8.37
C GLU A 164 19.65 -3.64 9.48
N ASN A 165 20.42 -2.56 9.67
CA ASN A 165 21.51 -2.53 10.65
C ASN A 165 21.04 -2.33 12.09
N TYR A 166 19.84 -1.72 12.27
CA TYR A 166 19.34 -1.38 13.61
C TYR A 166 17.81 -1.38 13.68
N LEU A 167 17.18 -2.32 12.98
CA LEU A 167 15.72 -2.40 12.84
C LEU A 167 14.98 -2.15 14.15
N ASN A 168 15.36 -2.84 15.21
CA ASN A 168 14.68 -2.82 16.51
C ASN A 168 15.31 -1.83 17.52
N ASP A 169 16.34 -1.08 17.14
CA ASP A 169 16.93 -0.03 17.96
C ASP A 169 16.32 1.33 17.60
N ILE A 170 15.16 1.63 18.20
CA ILE A 170 14.40 2.85 17.93
C ILE A 170 15.22 4.11 18.25
N GLU A 171 16.07 4.06 19.26
CA GLU A 171 16.92 5.19 19.62
C GLU A 171 17.95 5.50 18.54
N ALA A 172 18.44 4.49 17.84
CA ALA A 172 19.39 4.67 16.75
C ALA A 172 18.84 5.54 15.62
N TYR A 173 17.53 5.47 15.36
CA TYR A 173 16.89 6.34 14.35
C TYR A 173 16.89 7.81 14.76
N GLY A 174 16.77 8.11 16.04
CA GLY A 174 16.79 9.46 16.56
C GLY A 174 18.21 10.00 16.86
N ARG A 175 19.17 9.11 17.07
CA ARG A 175 20.52 9.48 17.46
C ARG A 175 21.24 10.22 16.34
N ARG A 176 21.73 11.38 16.63
CA ARG A 176 22.59 12.12 15.70
C ARG A 176 23.99 11.53 15.73
N THR A 177 24.60 11.41 14.58
CA THR A 177 25.92 10.82 14.46
C THR A 177 26.81 11.62 13.51
N LYS A 178 28.09 11.60 13.77
CA LYS A 178 29.14 12.17 12.91
C LYS A 178 29.67 11.13 11.91
N THR A 179 29.17 9.90 11.95
CA THR A 179 29.61 8.83 11.07
C THR A 179 29.03 9.03 9.68
N TRP A 180 29.88 9.11 8.70
CA TRP A 180 29.49 9.20 7.28
C TRP A 180 28.62 8.00 6.87
N GLY A 181 27.59 8.25 6.08
CA GLY A 181 26.67 7.22 5.63
C GLY A 181 25.60 6.81 6.66
N SER A 182 25.64 7.35 7.87
CA SER A 182 24.58 7.16 8.84
C SER A 182 23.34 7.98 8.48
N PRO A 183 22.10 7.50 8.77
CA PRO A 183 20.87 8.23 8.43
C PRO A 183 20.80 9.60 9.12
N ASN A 184 21.40 9.71 10.28
CA ASN A 184 21.41 10.92 11.09
C ASN A 184 22.77 11.64 11.06
N TYR A 185 23.59 11.33 10.01
CA TYR A 185 24.82 12.07 9.81
C TYR A 185 24.51 13.56 9.67
N TYR A 186 25.19 14.39 10.44
CA TYR A 186 25.04 15.84 10.37
C TYR A 186 26.34 16.53 10.00
N LYS A 187 26.18 17.52 9.16
CA LYS A 187 27.18 18.49 8.78
C LYS A 187 26.96 19.75 9.61
N ARG A 188 27.98 20.26 10.22
CA ARG A 188 27.92 21.56 10.90
C ARG A 188 27.97 22.65 9.84
N ASP A 189 26.85 23.29 9.57
CA ASP A 189 26.80 24.47 8.72
C ASP A 189 26.67 25.77 9.56
N ARG A 190 26.57 26.91 8.87
CA ARG A 190 26.41 28.21 9.49
C ARG A 190 25.05 28.40 10.17
N THR A 191 24.09 27.57 9.91
CA THR A 191 22.71 27.70 10.38
C THR A 191 22.37 26.75 11.51
N GLY A 192 23.30 25.89 11.91
CA GLY A 192 23.10 24.89 12.97
C GLY A 192 23.13 23.46 12.45
N PHE A 193 22.50 22.57 13.18
CA PHE A 193 22.57 21.14 12.95
C PHE A 193 21.44 20.69 12.01
N ASN A 194 21.74 20.58 10.73
CA ASN A 194 20.85 19.87 9.80
C ASN A 194 21.40 18.46 9.58
N PRO A 195 20.59 17.40 9.75
CA PRO A 195 20.95 16.10 9.24
C PRO A 195 21.11 16.24 7.73
N VAL A 196 22.30 15.95 7.23
CA VAL A 196 22.55 16.00 5.80
C VAL A 196 22.33 14.59 5.29
N ALA A 197 21.29 14.42 4.49
CA ALA A 197 21.22 13.26 3.64
C ALA A 197 22.47 13.27 2.72
N PRO A 198 23.09 12.12 2.45
CA PRO A 198 24.12 12.03 1.42
C PRO A 198 23.62 12.66 0.14
N ASP A 199 24.48 13.40 -0.55
CA ASP A 199 24.08 14.19 -1.70
C ASP A 199 23.30 13.34 -2.72
N GLU A 200 22.07 13.75 -3.00
CA GLU A 200 21.29 13.17 -4.08
C GLU A 200 21.89 13.62 -5.42
N PHE A 201 22.13 12.66 -6.28
CA PHE A 201 22.59 12.95 -7.63
C PHE A 201 21.61 12.34 -8.63
N PHE A 202 21.00 13.17 -9.46
CA PHE A 202 19.96 12.77 -10.42
C PHE A 202 18.74 12.06 -9.80
N GLY A 203 18.33 12.48 -8.60
CA GLY A 203 17.21 11.82 -7.89
C GLY A 203 17.55 10.43 -7.36
N VAL A 204 18.80 10.03 -7.44
CA VAL A 204 19.31 8.77 -6.88
C VAL A 204 20.10 9.09 -5.62
N ALA A 205 19.81 8.38 -4.55
CA ALA A 205 20.50 8.56 -3.29
C ALA A 205 22.00 8.28 -3.42
N GLY A 206 22.82 9.15 -2.83
CA GLY A 206 24.27 9.03 -2.88
C GLY A 206 24.78 7.79 -2.13
N TYR A 207 26.05 7.46 -2.38
CA TYR A 207 26.73 6.36 -1.69
C TYR A 207 26.69 6.52 -0.15
N GLY A 208 26.36 5.44 0.54
CA GLY A 208 26.22 5.44 2.00
C GLY A 208 24.88 5.96 2.50
N SER A 209 23.94 6.24 1.61
CA SER A 209 22.58 6.57 1.95
C SER A 209 21.91 5.43 2.69
N GLN A 210 21.26 5.72 3.80
CA GLN A 210 20.63 4.73 4.67
C GLN A 210 19.10 4.88 4.65
N TYR A 211 18.39 3.80 4.93
CA TYR A 211 16.95 3.88 5.15
C TYR A 211 16.67 4.57 6.49
N THR A 212 15.77 5.55 6.50
CA THR A 212 15.63 6.49 7.61
C THR A 212 14.27 6.46 8.31
N SER A 213 13.42 5.50 7.97
CA SER A 213 12.11 5.37 8.60
C SER A 213 11.99 4.06 9.35
N PHE A 214 11.20 4.07 10.40
CA PHE A 214 10.79 2.89 11.15
C PHE A 214 9.27 2.86 11.24
N ASP A 215 8.66 1.70 11.04
CA ASP A 215 7.22 1.49 11.24
C ASP A 215 7.00 0.06 11.75
N THR A 216 6.32 -0.08 12.86
CA THR A 216 5.82 -1.36 13.34
C THR A 216 4.32 -1.29 13.53
N ARG A 217 3.63 -2.35 13.14
CA ARG A 217 2.16 -2.47 13.21
C ARG A 217 1.80 -3.86 13.66
N LYS A 218 0.83 -3.93 14.56
CA LYS A 218 0.26 -5.20 14.98
C LYS A 218 -1.24 -5.12 14.97
N THR A 219 -1.88 -6.13 14.40
CA THR A 219 -3.34 -6.27 14.40
C THR A 219 -3.70 -7.66 14.89
N THR A 220 -4.44 -7.72 15.98
CA THR A 220 -5.05 -8.95 16.48
C THR A 220 -6.55 -8.91 16.20
N THR A 221 -7.09 -9.94 15.58
CA THR A 221 -8.51 -10.06 15.26
C THR A 221 -9.08 -11.33 15.89
N ASN A 222 -10.13 -11.17 16.67
CA ASN A 222 -10.90 -12.25 17.24
C ASN A 222 -12.28 -12.30 16.59
N THR A 223 -12.61 -13.41 15.91
CA THR A 223 -13.88 -13.59 15.22
C THR A 223 -14.71 -14.67 15.88
N ILE A 224 -15.97 -14.37 16.14
CA ILE A 224 -16.99 -15.34 16.53
C ILE A 224 -18.09 -15.30 15.49
N SER A 225 -18.47 -16.46 14.93
CA SER A 225 -19.59 -16.54 14.01
C SER A 225 -20.50 -17.73 14.28
N PHE A 226 -21.75 -17.57 13.91
CA PHE A 226 -22.80 -18.56 14.05
C PHE A 226 -23.68 -18.52 12.81
N ASP A 227 -23.96 -19.69 12.21
CA ASP A 227 -24.88 -19.86 11.09
C ASP A 227 -25.83 -21.01 11.34
N TYR A 228 -27.10 -20.81 11.05
CA TYR A 228 -28.13 -21.84 11.03
C TYR A 228 -28.73 -21.94 9.64
N THR A 229 -28.83 -23.16 9.11
CA THR A 229 -29.49 -23.43 7.82
C THR A 229 -30.55 -24.48 8.04
N ASN A 230 -31.75 -24.25 7.48
CA ASN A 230 -32.86 -25.18 7.53
C ASN A 230 -33.67 -25.14 6.22
N GLN A 231 -33.88 -26.32 5.64
CA GLN A 231 -34.79 -26.52 4.51
C GLN A 231 -36.21 -26.81 5.04
N ILE A 232 -37.13 -25.91 4.74
CA ILE A 232 -38.52 -26.00 5.15
C ILE A 232 -39.43 -26.01 3.89
N GLY A 233 -39.78 -27.18 3.41
CA GLY A 233 -40.52 -27.27 2.15
C GLY A 233 -39.73 -26.68 0.99
N TYR A 234 -40.26 -25.61 0.38
CA TYR A 234 -39.63 -24.91 -0.73
C TYR A 234 -38.64 -23.81 -0.31
N ASN A 235 -38.50 -23.56 0.99
CA ASN A 235 -37.67 -22.49 1.53
C ASN A 235 -36.38 -23.06 2.12
N GLU A 236 -35.23 -22.49 1.77
CA GLU A 236 -33.96 -22.65 2.49
C GLU A 236 -33.72 -21.40 3.32
N LEU A 237 -34.06 -21.47 4.60
CA LEU A 237 -33.83 -20.38 5.55
C LEU A 237 -32.42 -20.43 6.09
N LYS A 238 -31.72 -19.29 6.03
CA LYS A 238 -30.42 -19.07 6.67
C LYS A 238 -30.48 -17.90 7.63
N LEU A 239 -29.94 -18.10 8.83
CA LEU A 239 -29.74 -17.07 9.84
C LEU A 239 -28.27 -17.08 10.21
N GLY A 240 -27.68 -15.91 10.41
CA GLY A 240 -26.31 -15.87 10.88
C GLY A 240 -25.99 -14.59 11.63
N ALA A 241 -24.93 -14.70 12.43
CA ALA A 241 -24.34 -13.61 13.17
C ALA A 241 -22.83 -13.74 13.15
N SER A 242 -22.11 -12.62 13.06
CA SER A 242 -20.67 -12.56 13.29
C SER A 242 -20.29 -11.32 14.07
N ILE A 243 -19.25 -11.44 14.87
CA ILE A 243 -18.62 -10.33 15.58
C ILE A 243 -17.12 -10.47 15.41
N ASP A 244 -16.51 -9.41 14.93
CA ASP A 244 -15.07 -9.25 14.77
C ASP A 244 -14.61 -8.15 15.73
N ASN A 245 -13.72 -8.50 16.67
CA ASN A 245 -13.06 -7.57 17.57
C ASN A 245 -11.60 -7.46 17.16
N HIS A 246 -11.16 -6.25 16.92
CA HIS A 246 -9.79 -5.97 16.54
C HIS A 246 -9.07 -5.26 17.68
N GLU A 247 -7.77 -5.48 17.77
CA GLU A 247 -6.83 -4.66 18.53
C GLU A 247 -5.72 -4.25 17.58
N ILE A 248 -5.51 -2.94 17.43
CA ILE A 248 -4.57 -2.38 16.47
C ILE A 248 -3.59 -1.49 17.20
N THR A 249 -2.31 -1.77 17.03
CA THR A 249 -1.24 -0.91 17.49
C THR A 249 -0.34 -0.51 16.32
N ARG A 250 0.26 0.66 16.41
CA ARG A 250 1.21 1.16 15.43
C ARG A 250 2.19 2.13 16.07
N TYR A 251 3.46 1.97 15.74
CA TYR A 251 4.48 2.96 16.03
C TYR A 251 5.32 3.20 14.78
N GLY A 252 5.43 4.45 14.38
CA GLY A 252 6.23 4.82 13.22
C GLY A 252 6.96 6.13 13.45
N LEU A 253 8.18 6.24 12.93
CA LEU A 253 8.97 7.46 13.00
C LEU A 253 9.77 7.71 11.72
N GLY A 254 10.04 9.00 11.48
CA GLY A 254 11.01 9.44 10.48
C GLY A 254 12.27 9.94 11.14
N ALA A 255 13.40 9.28 10.90
CA ALA A 255 14.66 9.56 11.57
C ALA A 255 15.12 11.02 11.46
N SER A 256 14.95 11.63 10.28
CA SER A 256 15.35 13.04 10.08
C SER A 256 14.55 14.01 10.95
N GLY A 257 13.28 13.75 11.20
CA GLY A 257 12.44 14.54 12.07
C GLY A 257 12.85 14.40 13.53
N VAL A 258 13.02 13.17 14.00
CA VAL A 258 13.47 12.89 15.37
C VAL A 258 14.86 13.47 15.61
N ALA A 259 15.79 13.32 14.64
CA ALA A 259 17.13 13.92 14.74
C ALA A 259 17.10 15.46 14.83
N ARG A 260 16.16 16.12 14.14
CA ARG A 260 15.96 17.57 14.28
C ARG A 260 15.45 17.94 15.68
N ALA A 261 14.53 17.16 16.23
CA ALA A 261 14.05 17.38 17.60
C ALA A 261 15.19 17.27 18.63
N ILE A 262 16.00 16.22 18.54
CA ILE A 262 17.19 16.05 19.38
C ILE A 262 18.16 17.22 19.18
N ALA A 263 18.43 17.61 17.94
CA ALA A 263 19.36 18.68 17.61
C ALA A 263 19.04 20.03 18.25
N GLN A 264 17.81 20.27 18.62
CA GLN A 264 17.42 21.53 19.27
C GLN A 264 17.86 21.60 20.74
N VAL A 265 17.96 20.45 21.38
CA VAL A 265 18.30 20.35 22.79
C VAL A 265 19.73 19.85 23.04
N ASP A 266 20.29 19.11 22.10
CA ASP A 266 21.67 18.54 22.17
C ASP A 266 22.72 19.67 22.15
N THR A 267 23.16 20.07 23.31
CA THR A 267 24.13 21.18 23.50
C THR A 267 25.58 20.71 23.52
N ASP A 268 25.83 19.50 23.96
CA ASP A 268 27.17 18.91 24.03
C ASP A 268 27.55 18.14 22.76
N LEU A 269 26.59 17.98 21.84
CA LEU A 269 26.78 17.37 20.52
C LEU A 269 27.12 15.88 20.56
N ASP A 270 26.64 15.18 21.56
CA ASP A 270 26.80 13.73 21.65
C ASP A 270 25.80 12.93 20.78
N GLY A 271 24.81 13.62 20.26
CA GLY A 271 23.78 13.04 19.37
C GLY A 271 22.55 12.54 20.11
N LEU A 272 22.45 12.81 21.39
CA LEU A 272 21.34 12.44 22.26
C LEU A 272 20.65 13.70 22.80
N ALA A 273 19.52 13.53 23.43
CA ALA A 273 18.87 14.55 24.24
C ALA A 273 18.85 14.06 25.68
N SER A 274 19.83 14.47 26.45
CA SER A 274 19.87 14.13 27.87
C SER A 274 18.76 14.85 28.65
N GLU A 275 18.36 14.29 29.78
CA GLU A 275 17.32 14.88 30.62
C GLU A 275 17.71 16.32 31.04
N GLN A 276 18.99 16.57 31.34
CA GLN A 276 19.46 17.88 31.71
C GLN A 276 19.35 18.90 30.57
N GLU A 277 19.69 18.51 29.36
CA GLU A 277 19.56 19.38 28.18
C GLU A 277 18.10 19.71 27.86
N ILE A 278 17.21 18.72 28.02
CA ILE A 278 15.77 18.94 27.89
C ILE A 278 15.27 19.93 28.95
N ILE A 279 15.73 19.79 30.21
CA ILE A 279 15.43 20.72 31.31
C ILE A 279 15.96 22.13 30.99
N ASP A 280 17.18 22.24 30.54
CA ASP A 280 17.81 23.54 30.24
C ASP A 280 17.13 24.24 29.05
N TYR A 281 16.64 23.46 28.08
CA TYR A 281 15.90 23.98 26.92
C TYR A 281 14.47 24.40 27.29
N ALA A 282 13.79 23.57 28.03
CA ALA A 282 12.33 23.63 28.22
C ALA A 282 11.94 24.15 29.62
N GLY A 283 12.83 24.19 30.57
CA GLY A 283 12.59 24.59 31.96
C GLY A 283 12.20 23.38 32.84
N VAL A 284 11.64 23.69 33.99
CA VAL A 284 11.36 22.74 35.06
C VAL A 284 10.45 21.60 34.56
N ASP A 285 10.81 20.38 34.77
CA ASP A 285 10.15 19.14 34.35
C ASP A 285 10.58 18.57 32.97
N GLY A 286 11.77 18.87 32.56
CA GLY A 286 12.53 18.44 31.42
C GLY A 286 11.88 17.42 30.46
N ALA A 287 11.96 16.15 30.77
CA ALA A 287 11.42 15.07 29.91
C ALA A 287 9.89 15.12 29.71
N LYS A 288 9.18 15.84 30.60
CA LYS A 288 7.73 16.04 30.52
C LYS A 288 7.35 17.42 29.97
N ASP A 289 8.34 18.25 29.60
CA ASP A 289 8.00 19.53 29.02
C ASP A 289 7.28 19.34 27.68
N TRP A 290 6.11 19.94 27.63
CA TRP A 290 5.22 19.84 26.47
C TRP A 290 5.87 20.33 25.16
N ARG A 291 6.84 21.20 25.20
CA ARG A 291 7.51 21.72 23.99
C ARG A 291 8.38 20.66 23.35
N PHE A 292 9.18 19.95 24.14
CA PHE A 292 9.98 18.84 23.63
C PHE A 292 9.08 17.67 23.20
N ILE A 293 8.11 17.31 24.04
CA ILE A 293 7.13 16.27 23.72
C ILE A 293 6.36 16.59 22.45
N ASN A 294 5.83 17.80 22.31
CA ASN A 294 5.15 18.24 21.09
C ASN A 294 6.09 18.20 19.88
N TYR A 295 7.32 18.66 20.05
CA TYR A 295 8.28 18.66 18.97
C TYR A 295 8.62 17.25 18.50
N ARG A 296 8.83 16.33 19.43
CA ARG A 296 9.10 14.91 19.13
C ARG A 296 7.87 14.24 18.54
N SER A 297 6.68 14.48 19.05
CA SER A 297 5.44 13.90 18.59
C SER A 297 5.03 14.30 17.16
N LEU A 298 5.53 15.43 16.65
CA LEU A 298 5.34 15.85 15.26
C LEU A 298 5.93 14.86 14.24
N TYR A 299 6.84 13.99 14.67
CA TYR A 299 7.58 13.08 13.80
C TYR A 299 7.33 11.60 14.12
N VAL A 300 6.39 11.34 15.02
CA VAL A 300 6.08 10.01 15.50
C VAL A 300 4.59 9.75 15.32
N THR A 301 4.25 8.65 14.66
CA THR A 301 2.90 8.09 14.66
C THR A 301 2.84 7.04 15.75
N ASN A 302 1.97 7.19 16.75
CA ASN A 302 1.84 6.25 17.85
C ASN A 302 0.39 5.89 18.13
N LEU A 303 0.11 4.60 18.23
CA LEU A 303 -1.18 4.02 18.59
C LEU A 303 -0.89 2.76 19.42
N GLY A 304 -1.23 2.77 20.70
CA GLY A 304 -0.80 1.72 21.63
C GLY A 304 0.66 1.82 22.06
N TYR A 305 1.29 2.97 21.82
CA TYR A 305 2.68 3.26 22.21
C TYR A 305 2.79 4.68 22.73
N ASN A 306 3.79 4.92 23.55
CA ASN A 306 4.21 6.28 23.88
C ASN A 306 5.06 6.89 22.74
N ILE A 307 5.46 8.15 22.86
CA ILE A 307 6.30 8.81 21.85
C ILE A 307 7.71 8.24 21.75
N TYR A 308 8.13 7.42 22.72
CA TYR A 308 9.45 6.79 22.76
C TYR A 308 9.46 5.37 22.19
N GLY A 309 8.28 4.83 21.86
CA GLY A 309 8.12 3.48 21.30
C GLY A 309 7.87 2.38 22.32
N ASP A 310 7.64 2.73 23.60
CA ASP A 310 7.23 1.75 24.59
C ASP A 310 5.74 1.45 24.47
N GLU A 311 5.34 0.19 24.66
CA GLU A 311 3.94 -0.21 24.63
C GLU A 311 3.12 0.52 25.70
N TRP A 312 1.93 0.96 25.30
CA TRP A 312 0.98 1.65 26.15
C TRP A 312 -0.41 1.05 26.02
N SER A 313 -0.90 0.45 27.09
CA SER A 313 -2.25 -0.13 27.15
C SER A 313 -3.24 0.68 28.01
N GLY A 314 -2.80 1.81 28.57
CA GLY A 314 -3.63 2.69 29.38
C GLY A 314 -4.61 3.52 28.56
N GLN A 315 -5.51 4.23 29.25
CA GLN A 315 -6.35 5.23 28.59
C GLN A 315 -5.51 6.38 28.05
N TYR A 316 -6.06 7.09 27.06
CA TYR A 316 -5.41 8.27 26.51
C TYR A 316 -4.91 9.20 27.64
N ASN A 317 -3.66 9.52 27.60
CA ASN A 317 -3.03 10.50 28.47
C ASN A 317 -2.58 11.71 27.66
N GLN A 318 -3.28 12.83 27.87
CA GLN A 318 -3.04 14.06 27.14
C GLN A 318 -1.65 14.64 27.41
N ASP A 319 -1.19 14.53 28.67
CA ASP A 319 0.08 15.17 29.07
C ASP A 319 1.30 14.47 28.46
N ASP A 320 1.17 13.18 28.18
CA ASP A 320 2.26 12.37 27.61
C ASP A 320 2.00 11.98 26.14
N HIS A 321 0.97 12.51 25.49
CA HIS A 321 0.57 12.19 24.10
C HIS A 321 0.48 10.69 23.79
N MET A 322 -0.03 9.91 24.74
CA MET A 322 -0.16 8.48 24.63
C MET A 322 -1.56 8.11 24.11
N LEU A 323 -1.61 7.36 23.04
CA LEU A 323 -2.84 6.77 22.53
C LEU A 323 -2.92 5.30 22.94
N ALA A 324 -4.08 4.91 23.48
CA ALA A 324 -4.38 3.49 23.69
C ALA A 324 -4.44 2.74 22.35
N PRO A 325 -4.28 1.41 22.36
CA PRO A 325 -4.58 0.59 21.19
C PRO A 325 -5.99 0.89 20.66
N ALA A 326 -6.16 0.85 19.36
CA ALA A 326 -7.49 0.94 18.78
C ALA A 326 -8.21 -0.41 18.88
N GLU A 327 -9.45 -0.39 19.33
CA GLU A 327 -10.27 -1.58 19.52
C GLU A 327 -11.57 -1.50 18.70
N PRO A 328 -11.50 -1.46 17.35
CA PRO A 328 -12.70 -1.43 16.54
C PRO A 328 -13.44 -2.77 16.62
N THR A 329 -14.77 -2.69 16.62
CA THR A 329 -15.66 -3.85 16.62
C THR A 329 -16.59 -3.77 15.41
N GLN A 330 -16.72 -4.89 14.69
CA GLN A 330 -17.68 -5.03 13.60
C GLN A 330 -18.65 -6.16 13.93
N SER A 331 -19.94 -5.94 13.74
CA SER A 331 -20.93 -6.99 13.93
C SER A 331 -21.90 -7.04 12.74
N ARG A 332 -22.33 -8.25 12.42
CA ARG A 332 -23.29 -8.53 11.37
C ARG A 332 -24.31 -9.53 11.83
N PHE A 333 -25.57 -9.25 11.55
CA PHE A 333 -26.68 -10.19 11.65
C PHE A 333 -27.37 -10.29 10.30
N TYR A 334 -27.73 -11.49 9.87
CA TYR A 334 -28.43 -11.64 8.62
C TYR A 334 -29.50 -12.71 8.67
N ILE A 335 -30.54 -12.51 7.85
CA ILE A 335 -31.53 -13.49 7.50
C ILE A 335 -31.65 -13.56 5.99
N GLN A 336 -31.72 -14.77 5.47
CA GLN A 336 -31.90 -15.03 4.05
C GLN A 336 -32.85 -16.19 3.86
N ASP A 337 -33.76 -16.07 2.91
CA ASP A 337 -34.61 -17.15 2.41
C ASP A 337 -34.36 -17.37 0.92
N LYS A 338 -34.14 -18.61 0.53
CA LYS A 338 -34.10 -19.07 -0.85
C LYS A 338 -35.35 -19.88 -1.11
N LEU A 339 -36.32 -19.29 -1.78
CA LEU A 339 -37.56 -19.91 -2.17
C LEU A 339 -37.39 -20.57 -3.54
N GLU A 340 -37.58 -21.89 -3.61
CA GLU A 340 -37.56 -22.69 -4.85
C GLU A 340 -38.98 -23.16 -5.15
N PHE A 341 -39.70 -22.43 -5.98
CA PHE A 341 -41.07 -22.75 -6.34
C PHE A 341 -41.15 -23.12 -7.80
N LYS A 342 -41.36 -24.43 -8.11
CA LYS A 342 -41.33 -24.97 -9.45
C LYS A 342 -40.01 -24.62 -10.18
N ASP A 343 -40.14 -23.73 -11.16
CA ASP A 343 -39.02 -23.33 -12.01
C ASP A 343 -38.44 -21.95 -11.60
N VAL A 344 -39.02 -21.28 -10.60
CA VAL A 344 -38.56 -19.97 -10.12
C VAL A 344 -37.80 -20.09 -8.82
N VAL A 345 -36.62 -19.50 -8.78
CA VAL A 345 -35.83 -19.35 -7.55
C VAL A 345 -35.79 -17.87 -7.18
N VAL A 346 -36.26 -17.55 -5.98
CA VAL A 346 -36.19 -16.20 -5.43
C VAL A 346 -35.33 -16.25 -4.19
N GLN A 347 -34.36 -15.37 -4.11
CA GLN A 347 -33.50 -15.16 -2.93
C GLN A 347 -33.83 -13.81 -2.33
N LEU A 348 -34.25 -13.80 -1.07
CA LEU A 348 -34.49 -12.60 -0.30
C LEU A 348 -33.59 -12.61 0.92
N GLY A 349 -32.85 -11.55 1.13
CA GLY A 349 -31.96 -11.43 2.26
C GLY A 349 -31.91 -10.02 2.78
N VAL A 350 -31.63 -9.92 4.07
CA VAL A 350 -31.30 -8.64 4.70
C VAL A 350 -30.20 -8.90 5.73
N SER A 351 -29.17 -8.03 5.71
CA SER A 351 -28.19 -7.96 6.78
C SER A 351 -28.30 -6.63 7.51
N TYR A 352 -28.08 -6.69 8.82
CA TYR A 352 -27.90 -5.53 9.68
C TYR A 352 -26.46 -5.55 10.18
N GLU A 353 -25.75 -4.48 9.90
CA GLU A 353 -24.31 -4.37 10.17
C GLU A 353 -24.05 -3.15 11.05
N THR A 354 -23.07 -3.31 11.95
CA THR A 354 -22.61 -2.24 12.85
C THR A 354 -21.10 -2.19 12.82
N ILE A 355 -20.56 -0.97 12.72
CA ILE A 355 -19.13 -0.69 12.86
C ILE A 355 -18.96 0.32 13.99
N ASP A 356 -18.23 -0.06 15.01
CA ASP A 356 -17.77 0.80 16.10
C ASP A 356 -16.25 0.91 15.99
N THR A 357 -15.76 2.05 15.57
CA THR A 357 -14.32 2.26 15.39
C THR A 357 -13.60 2.54 16.70
N GLY A 358 -14.33 2.93 17.76
CA GLY A 358 -13.73 3.42 19.00
C GLY A 358 -12.91 4.70 18.86
N ALA A 359 -12.85 5.29 17.66
CA ALA A 359 -12.07 6.48 17.39
C ALA A 359 -12.62 7.71 18.13
N MET A 360 -11.77 8.71 18.34
CA MET A 360 -12.10 9.94 19.06
C MET A 360 -12.05 11.11 18.10
N ALA A 361 -13.05 11.99 18.15
CA ALA A 361 -13.13 13.24 17.41
C ALA A 361 -13.69 14.38 18.29
N PRO A 362 -13.51 15.65 17.93
CA PRO A 362 -14.14 16.77 18.61
C PRO A 362 -15.67 16.69 18.54
N ASP A 363 -16.34 16.96 19.65
CA ASP A 363 -17.82 17.05 19.77
C ASP A 363 -18.21 18.52 19.53
N SER A 364 -18.70 18.86 18.33
CA SER A 364 -18.98 20.24 17.93
C SER A 364 -20.36 20.74 18.35
N ASP A 365 -21.31 19.85 18.46
CA ASP A 365 -22.72 20.18 18.76
C ASP A 365 -23.16 19.81 20.17
N ASN A 366 -22.25 19.23 20.97
CA ASN A 366 -22.45 18.77 22.33
C ASN A 366 -23.53 17.67 22.46
N ASP A 367 -23.66 16.82 21.45
CA ASP A 367 -24.56 15.66 21.48
C ASP A 367 -23.97 14.47 22.26
N GLY A 368 -22.70 14.57 22.63
CA GLY A 368 -21.93 13.58 23.39
C GLY A 368 -21.12 12.64 22.52
N TYR A 369 -21.07 12.87 21.21
CA TYR A 369 -20.25 12.12 20.25
C TYR A 369 -19.31 13.03 19.48
N GLY A 370 -18.17 12.49 19.08
CA GLY A 370 -17.26 13.18 18.15
C GLY A 370 -17.76 13.11 16.71
N ASP A 371 -17.59 14.18 15.95
CA ASP A 371 -18.07 14.28 14.59
C ASP A 371 -17.06 14.94 13.64
N SER A 372 -17.30 14.85 12.32
CA SER A 372 -16.43 15.48 11.32
C SER A 372 -16.56 17.01 11.28
N ASP A 373 -17.68 17.55 11.73
CA ASP A 373 -17.90 19.00 11.76
C ASP A 373 -17.15 19.65 12.91
N GLY A 374 -16.80 18.88 13.94
CA GLY A 374 -15.92 19.30 15.02
C GLY A 374 -14.54 19.76 14.56
N PHE A 375 -14.10 19.32 13.40
CA PHE A 375 -12.86 19.80 12.79
C PHE A 375 -13.03 21.12 12.02
N ASN A 376 -14.25 21.58 11.78
CA ASN A 376 -14.50 22.90 11.25
C ASN A 376 -14.56 23.88 12.42
N ASN A 377 -13.68 24.87 12.47
CA ASN A 377 -13.62 25.87 13.54
C ASN A 377 -12.94 25.43 14.85
N LEU A 378 -11.99 24.50 14.79
CA LEU A 378 -11.10 24.29 15.91
C LEU A 378 -10.34 25.59 16.23
N TYR A 379 -10.47 26.10 17.45
CA TYR A 379 -9.74 27.29 17.87
C TYR A 379 -8.34 26.86 18.35
N PHE A 380 -7.37 26.99 17.47
CA PHE A 380 -6.00 26.63 17.74
C PHE A 380 -5.24 27.81 18.39
N ASN A 381 -5.17 27.83 19.68
CA ASN A 381 -4.21 28.67 20.35
C ASN A 381 -2.90 27.89 20.41
N ARG A 382 -1.89 28.25 19.64
CA ARG A 382 -0.52 27.68 19.41
C ARG A 382 0.04 26.69 20.45
N GLN A 383 -0.71 26.39 21.46
CA GLN A 383 -0.27 25.64 22.60
C GLN A 383 -0.95 24.28 22.81
N ARG A 384 -2.19 24.06 22.39
CA ARG A 384 -2.87 22.75 22.51
C ARG A 384 -4.26 22.75 21.89
N VAL A 385 -4.60 21.73 21.14
CA VAL A 385 -5.98 21.29 21.03
C VAL A 385 -6.35 20.68 22.38
N ASN A 386 -7.17 21.36 23.18
CA ASN A 386 -7.47 20.91 24.54
C ASN A 386 -8.64 19.94 24.53
N ARG A 387 -8.37 18.66 24.69
CA ARG A 387 -9.39 17.61 24.78
C ARG A 387 -10.27 17.68 26.02
N ASN A 388 -9.89 18.42 27.03
CA ASN A 388 -10.59 18.43 28.33
C ASN A 388 -11.66 19.52 28.45
N GLY A 389 -11.78 20.40 27.48
CA GLY A 389 -12.84 21.43 27.48
C GLY A 389 -12.80 22.44 28.63
N ASP A 390 -11.60 22.80 29.11
CA ASP A 390 -11.42 23.64 30.30
C ASP A 390 -11.46 25.16 30.02
N GLY A 391 -12.38 25.58 29.20
CA GLY A 391 -12.85 26.96 29.30
C GLY A 391 -12.30 27.95 28.27
N ASN A 392 -11.51 27.57 27.30
CA ASN A 392 -11.00 28.48 26.28
C ASN A 392 -11.60 28.25 24.88
N GLY A 393 -12.83 27.80 24.81
CA GLY A 393 -13.55 27.64 23.53
C GLY A 393 -13.23 26.35 22.78
N ASN A 394 -12.60 25.38 23.41
CA ASN A 394 -12.12 24.14 22.78
C ASN A 394 -13.15 23.02 22.90
N TYR A 395 -13.27 22.25 21.83
CA TYR A 395 -14.16 21.11 21.79
C TYR A 395 -13.64 19.97 22.65
N VAL A 396 -14.55 19.29 23.33
CA VAL A 396 -14.24 18.05 24.05
C VAL A 396 -14.19 16.91 23.06
N TRP A 397 -13.12 16.13 23.09
CA TRP A 397 -13.05 14.92 22.28
C TRP A 397 -13.94 13.81 22.87
N LYS A 398 -14.74 13.21 22.02
CA LYS A 398 -15.66 12.12 22.35
C LYS A 398 -15.45 10.96 21.39
N LYS A 399 -15.93 9.78 21.78
CA LYS A 399 -16.01 8.65 20.85
C LYS A 399 -16.93 9.01 19.69
N VAL A 400 -16.50 8.66 18.50
CA VAL A 400 -17.33 8.76 17.31
C VAL A 400 -18.53 7.83 17.45
N LYS A 401 -19.67 8.24 16.96
CA LYS A 401 -20.87 7.43 16.95
C LYS A 401 -20.67 6.19 16.08
N LYS A 402 -21.07 5.05 16.59
CA LYS A 402 -21.05 3.82 15.80
C LYS A 402 -21.98 3.93 14.58
N GLU A 403 -21.51 3.47 13.46
CA GLU A 403 -22.28 3.40 12.23
C GLU A 403 -23.10 2.11 12.17
N THR A 404 -24.32 2.22 11.65
CA THR A 404 -25.20 1.07 11.46
C THR A 404 -25.89 1.14 10.10
N ALA A 405 -26.06 0.00 9.45
CA ALA A 405 -26.76 -0.05 8.17
C ALA A 405 -27.54 -1.36 8.00
N THR A 406 -28.57 -1.28 7.18
CA THR A 406 -29.37 -2.43 6.76
C THR A 406 -29.20 -2.62 5.25
N HIS A 407 -28.82 -3.81 4.85
CA HIS A 407 -28.47 -4.14 3.46
C HIS A 407 -29.43 -5.20 2.89
N PRO A 408 -30.44 -4.80 2.13
CA PRO A 408 -31.29 -5.73 1.40
C PRO A 408 -30.55 -6.37 0.22
N ARG A 409 -30.88 -7.63 -0.06
CA ARG A 409 -30.41 -8.40 -1.22
C ARG A 409 -31.58 -9.16 -1.82
N ILE A 410 -31.73 -9.04 -3.11
CA ILE A 410 -32.83 -9.71 -3.85
C ILE A 410 -32.21 -10.35 -5.07
N GLY A 411 -32.46 -11.64 -5.25
CA GLY A 411 -32.08 -12.40 -6.42
C GLY A 411 -33.27 -13.13 -7.01
N VAL A 412 -33.41 -13.14 -8.31
CA VAL A 412 -34.43 -13.89 -9.03
C VAL A 412 -33.78 -14.67 -10.14
N SER A 413 -34.13 -15.95 -10.27
CA SER A 413 -33.65 -16.79 -11.35
C SER A 413 -34.80 -17.67 -11.83
N PHE A 414 -35.02 -17.76 -13.15
CA PHE A 414 -36.00 -18.66 -13.73
C PHE A 414 -35.55 -19.14 -15.10
N PRO A 415 -35.90 -20.38 -15.49
CA PRO A 415 -35.67 -20.90 -16.82
C PRO A 415 -36.65 -20.27 -17.80
N VAL A 416 -36.13 -19.65 -18.85
CA VAL A 416 -36.90 -19.18 -20.00
C VAL A 416 -37.19 -20.33 -20.92
N SER A 417 -36.30 -21.33 -20.95
CA SER A 417 -36.44 -22.58 -21.68
C SER A 417 -35.60 -23.67 -21.00
N ASP A 418 -35.66 -24.91 -21.49
CA ASP A 418 -34.83 -26.04 -21.02
C ASP A 418 -33.31 -25.78 -21.10
N ARG A 419 -32.91 -24.72 -21.81
CA ARG A 419 -31.50 -24.41 -22.08
C ARG A 419 -31.11 -22.99 -21.69
N THR A 420 -32.06 -22.16 -21.28
CA THR A 420 -31.86 -20.75 -21.05
C THR A 420 -32.36 -20.38 -19.65
N VAL A 421 -31.50 -19.80 -18.84
CA VAL A 421 -31.85 -19.28 -17.50
C VAL A 421 -31.65 -17.78 -17.50
N PHE A 422 -32.64 -17.06 -17.03
CA PHE A 422 -32.57 -15.63 -16.72
C PHE A 422 -32.23 -15.42 -15.25
N ARG A 423 -31.43 -14.40 -14.95
CA ARG A 423 -31.07 -14.00 -13.58
C ARG A 423 -31.12 -12.49 -13.43
N ALA A 424 -31.57 -12.02 -12.29
CA ALA A 424 -31.47 -10.64 -11.89
C ALA A 424 -31.10 -10.55 -10.39
N ASN A 425 -30.19 -9.67 -10.04
CA ASN A 425 -29.73 -9.46 -8.68
C ASN A 425 -29.75 -7.97 -8.36
N TYR A 426 -30.09 -7.66 -7.13
CA TYR A 426 -29.99 -6.35 -6.50
C TYR A 426 -29.41 -6.51 -5.12
N GLY A 427 -28.50 -5.65 -4.73
CA GLY A 427 -27.97 -5.65 -3.38
C GLY A 427 -27.31 -4.33 -3.00
N THR A 428 -27.33 -4.06 -1.70
CA THR A 428 -26.56 -2.97 -1.11
C THR A 428 -25.46 -3.53 -0.21
N HIS A 429 -24.36 -2.82 -0.15
CA HIS A 429 -23.19 -3.18 0.65
C HIS A 429 -22.56 -1.92 1.22
N TRP A 430 -21.85 -2.06 2.31
CA TRP A 430 -20.92 -1.05 2.74
C TRP A 430 -19.54 -1.65 2.99
N GLN A 431 -18.53 -0.79 3.06
CA GLN A 431 -17.16 -1.16 3.34
C GLN A 431 -16.59 -0.17 4.33
N SER A 432 -15.99 -0.67 5.41
CA SER A 432 -15.24 0.18 6.33
C SER A 432 -14.07 0.82 5.60
N VAL A 433 -13.80 2.08 5.89
CA VAL A 433 -12.58 2.74 5.44
C VAL A 433 -11.36 2.07 6.10
N PRO A 434 -10.18 2.10 5.45
CA PRO A 434 -8.97 1.58 6.07
C PRO A 434 -8.71 2.25 7.43
N MET A 435 -8.42 1.45 8.44
CA MET A 435 -8.27 1.93 9.83
C MET A 435 -7.16 2.97 9.99
N SER A 436 -6.17 2.98 9.11
CA SER A 436 -5.10 3.98 9.09
C SER A 436 -5.58 5.42 8.91
N TYR A 437 -6.79 5.62 8.39
CA TYR A 437 -7.36 6.96 8.21
C TYR A 437 -8.22 7.43 9.40
N LEU A 438 -8.40 6.59 10.43
CA LEU A 438 -9.34 6.83 11.52
C LEU A 438 -8.70 7.29 12.82
N TYR A 439 -7.41 6.99 13.04
CA TYR A 439 -6.81 7.23 14.35
C TYR A 439 -5.81 8.38 14.29
N LEU A 440 -6.18 9.47 14.92
CA LEU A 440 -5.47 10.74 14.94
C LEU A 440 -5.21 11.19 16.37
N SER A 441 -3.97 11.53 16.70
CA SER A 441 -3.60 12.14 17.97
C SER A 441 -3.74 13.67 17.92
N ASP A 442 -3.82 14.32 19.07
CA ASP A 442 -3.83 15.78 19.17
C ASP A 442 -2.56 16.40 18.62
N SER A 443 -1.43 15.75 18.89
CA SER A 443 -0.13 16.21 18.42
C SER A 443 -0.02 16.10 16.92
N GLN A 444 -0.51 14.99 16.32
CA GLN A 444 -0.55 14.82 14.88
C GLN A 444 -1.46 15.86 14.24
N LEU A 445 -2.67 16.04 14.75
CA LEU A 445 -3.59 17.08 14.26
C LEU A 445 -2.95 18.47 14.33
N SER A 446 -2.27 18.78 15.43
CA SER A 446 -1.57 20.06 15.60
C SER A 446 -0.44 20.22 14.58
N ALA A 447 0.31 19.15 14.30
CA ALA A 447 1.34 19.14 13.28
C ALA A 447 0.78 19.36 11.89
N ASP A 448 -0.30 18.67 11.55
CA ASP A 448 -0.94 18.76 10.24
C ASP A 448 -1.51 20.15 9.98
N ILE A 449 -2.15 20.75 10.98
CA ILE A 449 -2.63 22.13 10.90
C ILE A 449 -1.46 23.11 10.69
N LEU A 450 -0.35 22.95 11.42
CA LEU A 450 0.83 23.81 11.26
C LEU A 450 1.54 23.61 9.92
N ALA A 451 1.54 22.38 9.40
CA ALA A 451 2.07 22.09 8.07
C ALA A 451 1.17 22.61 6.95
N GLY A 452 -0.07 22.93 7.28
CA GLY A 452 -1.07 23.41 6.33
C GLY A 452 -1.44 22.31 5.33
N ASN A 453 -1.61 22.69 4.07
CA ASN A 453 -1.96 21.74 3.00
C ASN A 453 -0.76 20.87 2.52
N ALA A 454 0.37 20.90 3.22
CA ALA A 454 1.53 20.06 2.88
C ALA A 454 1.37 18.58 3.31
N THR A 455 0.41 18.29 4.19
CA THR A 455 0.11 16.95 4.69
C THR A 455 -1.39 16.67 4.59
N ALA A 456 -1.75 15.40 4.52
CA ALA A 456 -3.14 14.95 4.58
C ALA A 456 -3.40 14.32 5.94
N SER A 457 -4.29 14.93 6.72
CA SER A 457 -4.62 14.48 8.08
C SER A 457 -5.70 13.41 8.08
N GLU A 458 -5.61 12.47 8.98
CA GLU A 458 -6.62 11.47 9.27
C GLU A 458 -7.91 12.13 9.79
N ASN A 459 -9.03 11.40 9.67
CA ASN A 459 -10.32 11.83 10.20
C ASN A 459 -11.01 10.67 10.94
N PRO A 460 -11.05 10.73 12.26
CA PRO A 460 -11.73 9.72 13.08
C PRO A 460 -13.21 9.52 12.79
N ALA A 461 -13.87 10.53 12.24
CA ALA A 461 -15.31 10.52 11.98
C ALA A 461 -15.70 10.08 10.55
N LEU A 462 -14.78 9.40 9.84
CA LEU A 462 -15.09 8.83 8.52
C LEU A 462 -16.15 7.72 8.63
N LYS A 463 -17.07 7.74 7.67
CA LYS A 463 -18.14 6.76 7.54
C LYS A 463 -17.76 5.67 6.55
N PRO A 464 -18.36 4.46 6.66
CA PRO A 464 -18.18 3.43 5.66
C PRO A 464 -18.66 3.87 4.28
N GLU A 465 -17.93 3.45 3.26
CA GLU A 465 -18.31 3.62 1.86
C GLU A 465 -19.50 2.72 1.52
N ARG A 466 -20.45 3.21 0.71
CA ARG A 466 -21.71 2.52 0.40
C ARG A 466 -21.81 2.20 -1.09
N SER A 467 -22.21 0.97 -1.41
CA SER A 467 -22.42 0.54 -2.79
C SER A 467 -23.82 -0.03 -2.98
N THR A 468 -24.39 0.25 -4.14
CA THR A 468 -25.61 -0.37 -4.64
C THR A 468 -25.31 -1.03 -5.99
N GLN A 469 -25.68 -2.28 -6.15
CA GLN A 469 -25.37 -3.08 -7.34
C GLN A 469 -26.64 -3.69 -7.94
N TYR A 470 -26.71 -3.62 -9.26
CA TYR A 470 -27.76 -4.22 -10.08
C TYR A 470 -27.09 -5.10 -11.13
N GLU A 471 -27.62 -6.30 -11.30
CA GLU A 471 -27.15 -7.24 -12.31
C GLU A 471 -28.34 -7.90 -13.01
N ILE A 472 -28.20 -8.09 -14.31
CA ILE A 472 -29.17 -8.80 -15.12
C ILE A 472 -28.44 -9.67 -16.15
N GLY A 473 -28.81 -10.95 -16.26
CA GLY A 473 -28.09 -11.86 -17.12
C GLY A 473 -28.91 -13.00 -17.67
N ILE A 474 -28.37 -13.56 -18.69
CA ILE A 474 -28.88 -14.77 -19.33
C ILE A 474 -27.76 -15.80 -19.44
N GLU A 475 -28.05 -17.01 -19.04
CA GLU A 475 -27.17 -18.15 -19.23
C GLU A 475 -27.81 -19.14 -20.21
N GLN A 476 -27.10 -19.44 -21.29
CA GLN A 476 -27.55 -20.32 -22.36
C GLN A 476 -26.68 -21.57 -22.44
N ARG A 477 -27.27 -22.73 -22.30
CA ARG A 477 -26.60 -24.00 -22.60
C ARG A 477 -26.43 -24.18 -24.11
N ILE A 478 -25.19 -24.41 -24.54
CA ILE A 478 -24.79 -24.63 -25.92
C ILE A 478 -24.47 -26.13 -26.11
N GLY A 479 -25.35 -26.83 -26.82
CA GLY A 479 -25.23 -28.27 -26.97
C GLY A 479 -25.26 -29.02 -25.63
N ALA A 480 -24.44 -30.09 -25.51
CA ALA A 480 -24.36 -30.92 -24.32
C ALA A 480 -23.17 -30.52 -23.39
N PHE A 481 -22.23 -29.73 -23.87
CA PHE A 481 -20.93 -29.58 -23.23
C PHE A 481 -20.53 -28.14 -22.87
N ALA A 482 -21.24 -27.13 -23.35
CA ALA A 482 -20.88 -25.75 -23.14
C ALA A 482 -22.04 -24.90 -22.63
N SER A 483 -21.69 -23.78 -21.98
CA SER A 483 -22.62 -22.71 -21.65
C SER A 483 -22.02 -21.36 -22.01
N LEU A 484 -22.88 -20.40 -22.26
CA LEU A 484 -22.57 -18.99 -22.46
C LEU A 484 -23.44 -18.18 -21.50
N LYS A 485 -22.80 -17.40 -20.64
CA LYS A 485 -23.44 -16.43 -19.74
C LYS A 485 -23.14 -15.02 -20.25
N VAL A 486 -24.16 -14.20 -20.37
CA VAL A 486 -24.04 -12.76 -20.66
C VAL A 486 -24.73 -11.99 -19.54
N GLU A 487 -24.07 -11.04 -18.95
CA GLU A 487 -24.56 -10.33 -17.79
C GLU A 487 -24.18 -8.84 -17.86
N GLY A 488 -25.19 -7.98 -17.81
CA GLY A 488 -25.02 -6.55 -17.62
C GLY A 488 -25.00 -6.20 -16.13
N PHE A 489 -24.15 -5.28 -15.74
CA PHE A 489 -24.07 -4.79 -14.37
C PHE A 489 -24.04 -3.26 -14.32
N TYR A 490 -24.57 -2.73 -13.23
CA TYR A 490 -24.47 -1.33 -12.84
C TYR A 490 -24.21 -1.26 -11.35
N LYS A 491 -23.12 -0.60 -10.95
CA LYS A 491 -22.74 -0.37 -9.56
C LYS A 491 -22.55 1.11 -9.31
N GLU A 492 -23.26 1.65 -8.33
CA GLU A 492 -23.06 2.99 -7.80
C GLU A 492 -22.46 2.90 -6.42
N SER A 493 -21.44 3.70 -6.15
CA SER A 493 -20.81 3.78 -4.84
C SER A 493 -20.70 5.24 -4.39
N LYS A 494 -20.95 5.48 -3.12
CA LYS A 494 -21.01 6.80 -2.48
C LYS A 494 -20.17 6.80 -1.22
N ASP A 495 -19.95 8.01 -0.70
CA ASP A 495 -19.18 8.23 0.51
C ASP A 495 -17.72 7.76 0.40
N TYR A 496 -17.15 7.72 -0.85
CA TYR A 496 -15.73 7.43 -1.05
C TYR A 496 -14.86 8.47 -0.37
N LEU A 497 -13.66 8.05 0.02
CA LEU A 497 -12.68 8.95 0.59
C LEU A 497 -12.25 10.00 -0.42
N THR A 498 -12.15 11.24 0.04
CA THR A 498 -11.57 12.37 -0.68
C THR A 498 -10.83 13.27 0.31
N LEU A 499 -9.97 14.14 -0.18
CA LEU A 499 -9.39 15.20 0.63
C LEU A 499 -10.20 16.48 0.48
N ALA A 500 -10.37 17.17 1.58
CA ALA A 500 -10.99 18.49 1.62
C ALA A 500 -10.11 19.48 2.36
N ASN A 501 -10.22 20.74 1.98
CA ASN A 501 -9.71 21.85 2.77
C ASN A 501 -10.52 22.00 4.04
N ARG A 502 -9.81 22.15 5.14
CA ARG A 502 -10.31 22.64 6.41
C ARG A 502 -9.71 24.00 6.67
N THR A 503 -10.47 24.85 7.30
CA THR A 503 -10.03 26.20 7.67
C THR A 503 -10.01 26.30 9.18
N GLU A 504 -8.86 26.65 9.72
CA GLU A 504 -8.67 26.89 11.14
C GLU A 504 -8.45 28.39 11.37
N ALA A 505 -9.23 28.94 12.26
CA ALA A 505 -9.03 30.32 12.72
C ALA A 505 -8.22 30.33 14.01
N PHE A 506 -7.12 31.06 14.05
CA PHE A 506 -6.32 31.21 15.27
C PHE A 506 -5.82 32.64 15.44
N THR A 507 -5.67 33.02 16.70
CA THR A 507 -5.08 34.32 17.05
C THR A 507 -3.57 34.17 17.17
N ASN A 508 -2.81 34.87 16.34
CA ASN A 508 -1.34 34.81 16.39
C ASN A 508 -0.80 35.53 17.65
N THR A 509 0.50 35.36 17.91
CA THR A 509 1.17 35.98 19.07
C THR A 509 1.11 37.52 19.10
N GLY A 510 0.72 38.17 18.02
CA GLY A 510 0.48 39.61 17.91
C GLY A 510 -0.98 40.01 18.13
N GLY A 511 -1.87 39.08 18.45
CA GLY A 511 -3.30 39.35 18.69
C GLY A 511 -4.12 39.50 17.41
N ALA A 512 -3.58 39.18 16.24
CA ALA A 512 -4.33 39.21 14.99
C ALA A 512 -4.92 37.82 14.69
N ASP A 513 -6.17 37.78 14.30
CA ASP A 513 -6.83 36.57 13.83
C ASP A 513 -6.27 36.19 12.46
N THR A 514 -5.79 34.97 12.36
CA THR A 514 -5.27 34.38 11.13
C THR A 514 -6.03 33.10 10.83
N GLN A 515 -6.10 32.76 9.55
CA GLN A 515 -6.68 31.49 9.09
C GLN A 515 -5.58 30.62 8.53
N GLN A 516 -5.60 29.35 8.89
CA GLN A 516 -4.74 28.33 8.34
C GLN A 516 -5.58 27.27 7.64
N ASN A 517 -5.32 27.04 6.38
CA ASN A 517 -5.94 25.95 5.64
C ASN A 517 -5.08 24.69 5.76
N TRP A 518 -5.73 23.55 5.88
CA TRP A 518 -5.09 22.25 5.96
C TRP A 518 -5.96 21.16 5.32
N ALA A 519 -5.34 20.08 4.86
CA ALA A 519 -6.04 19.02 4.16
C ALA A 519 -6.42 17.88 5.11
N GLN A 520 -7.67 17.41 5.04
CA GLN A 520 -8.15 16.29 5.84
C GLN A 520 -9.00 15.34 5.00
N TYR A 521 -8.89 14.05 5.26
CA TYR A 521 -9.75 13.04 4.65
C TYR A 521 -11.21 13.22 5.07
N GLN A 522 -12.12 13.10 4.14
CA GLN A 522 -13.56 13.09 4.36
C GLN A 522 -14.28 12.14 3.39
N ASN A 523 -15.54 11.83 3.69
CA ASN A 523 -16.41 11.15 2.74
C ASN A 523 -17.00 12.18 1.76
N GLY A 524 -16.92 11.92 0.47
CA GLY A 524 -17.44 12.91 -0.47
C GLY A 524 -17.38 12.52 -1.95
N ASP A 525 -16.61 11.53 -2.32
CA ASP A 525 -16.55 11.09 -3.72
C ASP A 525 -17.60 10.05 -4.05
N VAL A 526 -17.94 9.99 -5.32
CA VAL A 526 -18.88 9.04 -5.91
C VAL A 526 -18.26 8.32 -7.09
N MET A 527 -18.67 7.06 -7.28
CA MET A 527 -18.24 6.24 -8.41
C MET A 527 -19.44 5.51 -9.01
N VAL A 528 -19.44 5.39 -10.33
CA VAL A 528 -20.35 4.54 -11.09
C VAL A 528 -19.50 3.61 -11.97
N SER A 529 -19.78 2.31 -11.89
CA SER A 529 -19.20 1.32 -12.78
C SER A 529 -20.32 0.56 -13.46
N GLN A 530 -20.26 0.45 -14.79
CA GLN A 530 -21.26 -0.25 -15.60
C GLN A 530 -20.58 -1.03 -16.70
N GLY A 531 -21.21 -2.12 -17.12
CA GLY A 531 -20.61 -2.93 -18.16
C GLY A 531 -21.37 -4.19 -18.52
N LEU A 532 -20.74 -4.98 -19.36
CA LEU A 532 -21.22 -6.25 -19.84
C LEU A 532 -20.12 -7.30 -19.66
N THR A 533 -20.47 -8.41 -19.01
CA THR A 533 -19.58 -9.56 -18.87
C THR A 533 -20.12 -10.72 -19.69
N THR A 534 -19.25 -11.36 -20.44
CA THR A 534 -19.55 -12.58 -21.19
C THR A 534 -18.63 -13.69 -20.69
N ASN A 535 -19.22 -14.83 -20.34
CA ASN A 535 -18.49 -16.00 -19.88
C ASN A 535 -18.93 -17.21 -20.73
N PHE A 536 -17.98 -17.79 -21.45
CA PHE A 536 -18.12 -19.06 -22.13
C PHE A 536 -17.37 -20.13 -21.38
N GLU A 537 -18.03 -21.26 -21.12
CA GLU A 537 -17.41 -22.41 -20.47
C GLU A 537 -17.77 -23.69 -21.22
N MET A 538 -16.75 -24.49 -21.52
CA MET A 538 -16.90 -25.84 -22.09
C MET A 538 -16.30 -26.85 -21.12
N ARG A 539 -17.14 -27.73 -20.56
CA ARG A 539 -16.64 -28.81 -19.69
C ARG A 539 -15.75 -29.76 -20.49
N ARG A 540 -14.84 -30.42 -19.80
CA ARG A 540 -13.89 -31.32 -20.42
C ARG A 540 -14.53 -32.35 -21.30
N THR A 541 -14.22 -32.27 -22.59
CA THR A 541 -14.75 -33.14 -23.64
C THR A 541 -13.59 -33.64 -24.47
N ARG A 542 -13.40 -34.96 -24.53
CA ARG A 542 -12.26 -35.60 -25.20
C ARG A 542 -10.91 -35.05 -24.73
N GLY A 543 -10.82 -34.78 -23.44
CA GLY A 543 -9.59 -34.24 -22.82
C GLY A 543 -9.50 -32.72 -22.77
N LEU A 544 -10.23 -31.97 -23.60
CA LEU A 544 -10.16 -30.50 -23.65
C LEU A 544 -11.24 -29.84 -22.77
N TYR A 545 -10.82 -28.91 -21.93
CA TYR A 545 -11.59 -27.89 -21.23
C TYR A 545 -11.26 -26.52 -21.82
N ALA A 546 -12.26 -25.68 -21.99
CA ALA A 546 -12.06 -24.32 -22.44
C ALA A 546 -12.98 -23.36 -21.67
N GLN A 547 -12.42 -22.22 -21.31
CA GLN A 547 -13.14 -21.09 -20.70
C GLN A 547 -12.68 -19.80 -21.37
N ALA A 548 -13.62 -18.90 -21.64
CA ALA A 548 -13.32 -17.57 -22.13
C ALA A 548 -14.22 -16.56 -21.41
N ASN A 549 -13.58 -15.57 -20.78
CA ASN A 549 -14.25 -14.47 -20.13
C ASN A 549 -13.91 -13.17 -20.87
N TYR A 550 -14.90 -12.35 -21.10
CA TYR A 550 -14.71 -11.01 -21.64
C TYR A 550 -15.58 -10.02 -20.88
N THR A 551 -14.99 -8.89 -20.49
CA THR A 551 -15.72 -7.79 -19.87
C THR A 551 -15.47 -6.50 -20.64
N TYR A 552 -16.56 -5.84 -20.98
CA TYR A 552 -16.59 -4.44 -21.35
C TYR A 552 -17.09 -3.65 -20.16
N SER A 553 -16.32 -2.69 -19.65
CA SER A 553 -16.73 -1.88 -18.51
C SER A 553 -16.26 -0.44 -18.65
N GLU A 554 -16.99 0.45 -18.02
CA GLU A 554 -16.65 1.85 -17.86
C GLU A 554 -16.80 2.22 -16.38
N ALA A 555 -15.75 2.73 -15.78
CA ALA A 555 -15.73 3.25 -14.41
C ALA A 555 -15.54 4.77 -14.43
N ARG A 556 -16.49 5.50 -13.88
CA ARG A 556 -16.47 6.96 -13.75
C ARG A 556 -16.67 7.37 -12.30
N GLY A 557 -16.05 8.46 -11.91
CA GLY A 557 -16.18 9.00 -10.56
C GLY A 557 -15.66 10.41 -10.45
N THR A 558 -15.78 10.96 -9.25
CA THR A 558 -15.26 12.28 -8.90
C THR A 558 -13.82 12.23 -8.39
N GLY A 559 -13.32 11.06 -8.03
CA GLY A 559 -11.94 10.78 -7.65
C GLY A 559 -11.63 9.30 -7.79
N SER A 560 -10.41 8.95 -8.20
CA SER A 560 -9.96 7.57 -8.35
C SER A 560 -9.49 6.97 -7.02
N TYR A 561 -8.93 7.78 -6.15
CA TYR A 561 -8.45 7.40 -4.81
C TYR A 561 -8.48 8.61 -3.87
N GLY A 562 -8.54 8.35 -2.57
CA GLY A 562 -8.79 9.38 -1.56
C GLY A 562 -7.83 10.57 -1.53
N SER A 563 -6.57 10.39 -1.94
CA SER A 563 -5.59 11.46 -1.98
C SER A 563 -5.37 12.09 -3.37
N GLN A 564 -6.12 11.71 -4.38
CA GLN A 564 -5.97 12.26 -5.74
C GLN A 564 -6.10 13.79 -5.76
N ASN A 565 -6.93 14.31 -4.88
CA ASN A 565 -7.23 15.73 -4.80
C ASN A 565 -6.28 16.53 -3.89
N PHE A 566 -5.22 15.87 -3.38
CA PHE A 566 -4.28 16.49 -2.45
C PHE A 566 -3.72 17.83 -2.96
N TYR A 567 -3.37 17.87 -4.21
CA TYR A 567 -2.78 19.06 -4.82
C TYR A 567 -3.76 20.20 -5.09
N ILE A 568 -5.03 19.88 -5.26
CA ILE A 568 -6.07 20.90 -5.46
C ILE A 568 -6.46 21.52 -4.13
N THR A 569 -6.50 20.73 -3.07
CA THR A 569 -6.70 21.23 -1.71
C THR A 569 -5.63 22.24 -1.31
N TRP A 570 -4.42 22.07 -1.81
CA TRP A 570 -3.34 23.01 -1.54
C TRP A 570 -3.52 24.40 -2.15
N ILE A 571 -4.22 24.51 -3.27
CA ILE A 571 -4.46 25.80 -3.92
C ILE A 571 -5.40 26.68 -3.09
N GLY A 572 -6.06 26.13 -2.07
CA GLY A 572 -6.76 26.91 -1.05
C GLY A 572 -7.99 27.64 -1.54
N THR A 573 -8.79 27.03 -2.41
CA THR A 573 -10.08 27.60 -2.79
C THR A 573 -11.17 27.09 -1.84
N ASP A 574 -11.86 28.00 -1.16
CA ASP A 574 -12.98 27.67 -0.27
C ASP A 574 -14.18 27.03 -1.00
N ASP A 575 -14.24 27.17 -2.32
CA ASP A 575 -15.35 26.68 -3.14
C ASP A 575 -15.34 25.17 -3.40
N GLY A 576 -14.42 24.48 -2.79
CA GLY A 576 -14.30 23.04 -2.96
C GLY A 576 -13.82 22.65 -4.35
N TYR A 577 -13.55 21.41 -4.46
CA TYR A 577 -13.08 20.75 -5.65
C TYR A 577 -14.21 20.64 -6.68
N PRO A 578 -14.01 21.04 -7.95
CA PRO A 578 -15.02 20.85 -8.98
C PRO A 578 -15.19 19.34 -9.23
N LYS A 579 -16.29 18.78 -8.69
CA LYS A 579 -16.60 17.36 -8.81
C LYS A 579 -17.24 17.08 -10.16
N ALA A 580 -16.41 16.67 -11.12
CA ALA A 580 -16.85 16.16 -12.40
C ALA A 580 -16.71 14.64 -12.46
N MET A 581 -17.65 13.97 -13.11
CA MET A 581 -17.61 12.52 -13.35
C MET A 581 -16.63 12.23 -14.49
N ASN A 582 -15.37 11.96 -14.16
CA ASN A 582 -14.33 11.58 -15.10
C ASN A 582 -14.18 10.06 -15.15
N LEU A 583 -13.52 9.55 -16.17
CA LEU A 583 -13.01 8.17 -16.14
C LEU A 583 -12.05 8.03 -14.95
N LEU A 584 -12.10 6.90 -14.28
CA LEU A 584 -11.18 6.63 -13.18
C LEU A 584 -9.84 6.10 -13.72
N ASP A 585 -8.74 6.32 -12.98
CA ASP A 585 -7.39 5.92 -13.42
C ASP A 585 -7.28 4.39 -13.63
N TYR A 586 -8.02 3.62 -12.84
CA TYR A 586 -8.10 2.16 -12.97
C TYR A 586 -9.18 1.68 -13.97
N ASP A 587 -9.85 2.59 -14.71
CA ASP A 587 -10.77 2.17 -15.78
C ASP A 587 -10.01 1.39 -16.85
N GLN A 588 -10.45 0.18 -17.06
CA GLN A 588 -9.94 -0.72 -18.09
C GLN A 588 -11.11 -1.21 -18.93
N THR A 589 -11.34 -0.54 -20.06
CA THR A 589 -12.57 -0.70 -20.84
C THR A 589 -12.77 -2.13 -21.36
N HIS A 590 -11.68 -2.83 -21.70
CA HIS A 590 -11.75 -4.19 -22.23
C HIS A 590 -10.80 -5.09 -21.48
N THR A 591 -11.34 -6.20 -20.95
CA THR A 591 -10.54 -7.28 -20.37
C THR A 591 -11.01 -8.62 -20.92
N ALA A 592 -10.07 -9.53 -21.19
CA ALA A 592 -10.38 -10.87 -21.62
C ALA A 592 -9.40 -11.89 -21.05
N ASN A 593 -9.92 -13.07 -20.71
CA ASN A 593 -9.12 -14.21 -20.30
C ASN A 593 -9.61 -15.46 -21.03
N ILE A 594 -8.68 -16.21 -21.60
CA ILE A 594 -8.96 -17.47 -22.27
C ILE A 594 -8.11 -18.55 -21.61
N ILE A 595 -8.76 -19.62 -21.15
CA ILE A 595 -8.12 -20.76 -20.51
C ILE A 595 -8.39 -21.98 -21.36
N LEU A 596 -7.34 -22.66 -21.77
CA LEU A 596 -7.40 -23.96 -22.43
C LEU A 596 -6.63 -24.96 -21.57
N ASP A 597 -7.28 -26.04 -21.18
CA ASP A 597 -6.65 -27.13 -20.44
C ASP A 597 -6.96 -28.45 -21.14
N TRP A 598 -5.93 -29.05 -21.68
CA TRP A 598 -6.03 -30.37 -22.29
C TRP A 598 -5.34 -31.41 -21.42
N ARG A 599 -6.02 -32.50 -21.17
CA ARG A 599 -5.48 -33.69 -20.47
C ARG A 599 -5.61 -34.89 -21.38
N SER A 600 -4.53 -35.65 -21.50
CA SER A 600 -4.58 -36.85 -22.30
C SER A 600 -5.72 -37.77 -21.84
N PRO A 601 -6.64 -38.14 -22.72
CA PRO A 601 -7.71 -39.10 -22.41
C PRO A 601 -7.17 -40.54 -22.26
N ASP A 602 -6.00 -40.82 -22.80
CA ASP A 602 -5.42 -42.16 -22.86
C ASP A 602 -4.50 -42.40 -21.67
N ALA A 603 -4.62 -43.57 -21.02
CA ALA A 603 -3.76 -43.99 -19.95
C ALA A 603 -2.45 -44.62 -20.46
N THR A 604 -2.29 -44.82 -21.75
CA THR A 604 -1.13 -45.47 -22.39
C THR A 604 -0.65 -44.65 -23.60
N GLY A 605 0.59 -44.84 -23.97
CA GLY A 605 1.24 -44.15 -25.08
C GLY A 605 2.11 -42.98 -24.70
N ALA A 606 2.67 -42.30 -25.68
CA ALA A 606 3.67 -41.24 -25.47
C ALA A 606 3.14 -40.04 -24.69
N LEU A 607 1.83 -39.72 -24.83
CA LEU A 607 1.16 -38.61 -24.15
C LEU A 607 0.36 -39.04 -22.92
N ALA A 608 0.50 -40.30 -22.48
CA ALA A 608 -0.21 -40.78 -21.29
C ALA A 608 0.07 -39.90 -20.08
N ASN A 609 -0.97 -39.59 -19.32
CA ASN A 609 -0.91 -38.77 -18.10
C ASN A 609 -0.27 -37.37 -18.31
N THR A 610 -0.32 -36.85 -19.54
CA THR A 610 0.22 -35.53 -19.87
C THR A 610 -0.91 -34.50 -19.88
N GLY A 611 -0.64 -33.34 -19.31
CA GLY A 611 -1.48 -32.16 -19.34
C GLY A 611 -0.81 -31.01 -20.08
N PHE A 612 -1.61 -30.22 -20.78
CA PHE A 612 -1.21 -28.96 -21.38
C PHE A 612 -2.21 -27.90 -20.99
N ASN A 613 -1.73 -26.80 -20.41
CA ASN A 613 -2.54 -25.65 -20.01
C ASN A 613 -2.01 -24.40 -20.66
N ALA A 614 -2.91 -23.58 -21.19
CA ALA A 614 -2.61 -22.26 -21.72
C ALA A 614 -3.61 -21.25 -21.15
N VAL A 615 -3.09 -20.15 -20.63
CA VAL A 615 -3.88 -19.01 -20.14
C VAL A 615 -3.44 -17.78 -20.91
N MET A 616 -4.36 -17.21 -21.66
CA MET A 616 -4.14 -15.95 -22.35
C MET A 616 -4.98 -14.85 -21.68
N SER A 617 -4.33 -13.78 -21.28
CA SER A 617 -4.95 -12.59 -20.72
C SER A 617 -4.73 -11.40 -21.63
N PHE A 618 -5.75 -10.58 -21.78
CA PHE A 618 -5.72 -9.33 -22.52
C PHE A 618 -6.37 -8.23 -21.69
N GLY A 619 -5.80 -7.03 -21.70
CA GLY A 619 -6.39 -5.81 -21.15
C GLY A 619 -6.11 -4.60 -22.00
N SER A 620 -7.11 -3.75 -22.21
CA SER A 620 -6.86 -2.39 -22.66
C SER A 620 -6.05 -1.67 -21.57
N GLY A 621 -5.26 -0.67 -21.96
CA GLY A 621 -4.55 0.14 -20.97
C GLY A 621 -5.50 0.81 -19.98
N THR A 622 -5.04 1.05 -18.79
CA THR A 622 -5.69 1.89 -17.79
C THR A 622 -5.53 3.37 -18.14
N ARG A 623 -6.09 4.27 -17.33
CA ARG A 623 -6.15 5.69 -17.67
C ARG A 623 -5.06 6.48 -16.94
N TYR A 624 -4.68 7.62 -17.53
CA TYR A 624 -3.84 8.63 -16.89
C TYR A 624 -4.26 10.03 -17.34
N THR A 625 -3.88 11.05 -16.58
CA THR A 625 -4.13 12.45 -16.95
C THR A 625 -2.93 12.99 -17.73
N PRO A 626 -3.07 13.36 -19.02
CA PRO A 626 -1.98 14.01 -19.76
C PRO A 626 -1.54 15.30 -19.05
N SER A 627 -0.24 15.50 -18.92
CA SER A 627 0.36 16.66 -18.28
C SER A 627 1.34 17.39 -19.20
N GLN A 628 1.74 18.59 -18.79
CA GLN A 628 2.87 19.27 -19.41
C GLN A 628 4.14 18.46 -19.20
N ILE A 629 5.07 18.61 -20.14
CA ILE A 629 6.41 18.02 -20.03
C ILE A 629 7.20 18.75 -18.94
N TYR A 630 7.66 18.01 -17.95
CA TYR A 630 8.50 18.50 -16.86
C TYR A 630 9.54 17.43 -16.49
N SER A 631 10.58 17.82 -15.75
CA SER A 631 11.55 16.84 -15.26
C SER A 631 10.99 16.04 -14.09
N THR A 632 10.82 14.76 -14.28
CA THR A 632 10.43 13.84 -13.20
C THR A 632 11.58 13.54 -12.21
N VAL A 633 12.81 13.94 -12.58
CA VAL A 633 14.03 13.72 -11.78
C VAL A 633 14.34 14.93 -10.88
N PHE A 634 14.18 16.15 -11.38
CA PHE A 634 14.62 17.37 -10.69
C PHE A 634 13.50 18.29 -10.25
N GLU A 635 12.34 18.16 -10.85
CA GLU A 635 11.21 18.99 -10.53
C GLU A 635 10.25 18.23 -9.62
N ASN A 636 10.30 18.52 -8.33
CA ASN A 636 9.26 18.12 -7.37
C ASN A 636 8.01 18.95 -7.62
N ARG A 637 7.61 19.08 -8.88
CA ARG A 637 6.51 19.93 -9.28
C ARG A 637 5.29 19.07 -9.60
N TRP A 638 4.20 19.68 -9.34
CA TRP A 638 2.84 19.34 -9.70
C TRP A 638 2.73 19.07 -11.18
N GLU A 639 2.17 17.94 -11.51
CA GLU A 639 1.74 17.69 -12.88
C GLU A 639 0.65 18.70 -13.26
N PHE A 640 0.96 19.63 -14.15
CA PHE A 640 -0.04 20.52 -14.72
C PHE A 640 -0.78 19.77 -15.81
N PRO A 641 -2.10 19.48 -15.62
CA PRO A 641 -2.88 18.77 -16.63
C PRO A 641 -2.95 19.57 -17.94
N GLU A 642 -2.75 18.88 -19.05
CA GLU A 642 -2.98 19.41 -20.41
C GLU A 642 -4.24 18.88 -21.07
N GLY A 643 -5.09 18.20 -20.32
CA GLY A 643 -6.34 17.64 -20.82
C GLY A 643 -7.32 17.30 -19.70
N PRO A 644 -8.47 16.72 -20.05
CA PRO A 644 -9.38 16.21 -19.05
C PRO A 644 -8.74 15.17 -18.15
N VAL A 645 -9.16 15.10 -16.90
CA VAL A 645 -8.68 14.09 -15.95
C VAL A 645 -8.87 12.69 -16.54
N ASN A 646 -7.81 11.88 -16.50
CA ASN A 646 -7.80 10.48 -16.98
C ASN A 646 -8.21 10.30 -18.45
N SER A 647 -7.94 11.30 -19.31
CA SER A 647 -8.27 11.22 -20.75
C SER A 647 -7.24 10.41 -21.56
N GLY A 648 -6.02 10.25 -21.07
CA GLY A 648 -5.02 9.40 -21.68
C GLY A 648 -5.27 7.92 -21.42
N THR A 649 -4.79 7.05 -22.30
CA THR A 649 -4.89 5.60 -22.15
C THR A 649 -3.52 4.98 -22.29
N MET A 650 -3.09 4.18 -21.33
CA MET A 650 -1.83 3.43 -21.39
C MET A 650 -1.88 2.34 -22.48
N PRO A 651 -0.75 1.81 -22.92
CA PRO A 651 -0.68 0.71 -23.88
C PRO A 651 -1.49 -0.51 -23.42
N ALA A 652 -2.20 -1.13 -24.36
CA ALA A 652 -2.87 -2.41 -24.11
C ALA A 652 -1.82 -3.52 -23.91
N TYR A 653 -2.16 -4.52 -23.13
CA TYR A 653 -1.28 -5.65 -22.90
C TYR A 653 -1.94 -6.99 -23.26
N SER A 654 -1.09 -7.96 -23.57
CA SER A 654 -1.47 -9.37 -23.70
C SER A 654 -0.43 -10.25 -23.03
N ASN A 655 -0.86 -11.25 -22.28
CA ASN A 655 0.01 -12.21 -21.63
C ASN A 655 -0.41 -13.64 -22.00
N LEU A 656 0.55 -14.50 -22.25
CA LEU A 656 0.33 -15.92 -22.49
C LEU A 656 1.17 -16.75 -21.52
N ASP A 657 0.50 -17.48 -20.64
CA ASP A 657 1.14 -18.43 -19.73
C ASP A 657 0.89 -19.85 -20.24
N LEU A 658 1.94 -20.64 -20.29
CA LEU A 658 1.90 -22.02 -20.74
C LEU A 658 2.37 -22.95 -19.64
N ARG A 659 1.73 -24.11 -19.53
CA ARG A 659 2.19 -25.17 -18.64
C ARG A 659 2.02 -26.51 -19.30
N VAL A 660 3.06 -27.32 -19.20
CA VAL A 660 3.04 -28.75 -19.55
C VAL A 660 3.36 -29.53 -18.29
N ASP A 661 2.56 -30.51 -17.96
CA ASP A 661 2.81 -31.41 -16.84
C ASP A 661 2.60 -32.87 -17.21
N ARG A 662 3.32 -33.75 -16.53
CA ARG A 662 3.20 -35.20 -16.70
C ARG A 662 3.29 -35.94 -15.36
N ALA A 663 2.26 -36.75 -15.10
CA ALA A 663 2.26 -37.63 -13.94
C ALA A 663 2.94 -38.97 -14.27
N ILE A 664 3.86 -39.37 -13.42
CA ILE A 664 4.64 -40.62 -13.52
C ILE A 664 4.39 -41.40 -12.24
N SER A 665 3.86 -42.62 -12.38
CA SER A 665 3.67 -43.51 -11.22
C SER A 665 4.91 -44.40 -11.02
N LEU A 666 5.46 -44.35 -9.82
CA LEU A 666 6.68 -45.07 -9.42
C LEU A 666 6.38 -45.89 -8.18
N GLY A 667 5.81 -47.08 -8.33
CA GLY A 667 5.71 -48.08 -7.25
C GLY A 667 4.99 -47.60 -5.99
N GLY A 668 3.86 -46.92 -6.11
CA GLY A 668 3.07 -46.37 -4.99
C GLY A 668 3.26 -44.85 -4.75
N LEU A 669 4.29 -44.25 -5.36
CA LEU A 669 4.47 -42.81 -5.42
C LEU A 669 3.93 -42.26 -6.75
N THR A 670 3.35 -41.08 -6.75
CA THR A 670 3.04 -40.35 -7.96
C THR A 670 3.87 -39.08 -8.01
N ALA A 671 4.73 -38.99 -9.03
CA ALA A 671 5.55 -37.80 -9.29
C ALA A 671 4.92 -37.05 -10.47
N ASN A 672 4.62 -35.77 -10.28
CA ASN A 672 4.14 -34.87 -11.33
C ASN A 672 5.22 -33.87 -11.69
N ALA A 673 5.89 -34.08 -12.80
CA ALA A 673 6.89 -33.17 -13.34
C ALA A 673 6.19 -32.11 -14.20
N TYR A 674 6.60 -30.83 -14.07
CA TYR A 674 6.02 -29.76 -14.87
C TYR A 674 7.04 -28.71 -15.31
N ILE A 675 6.71 -28.07 -16.42
CA ILE A 675 7.37 -26.87 -16.92
C ILE A 675 6.27 -25.82 -17.07
N SER A 676 6.45 -24.65 -16.47
CA SER A 676 5.61 -23.48 -16.64
C SER A 676 6.40 -22.35 -17.26
N VAL A 677 5.85 -21.72 -18.29
CA VAL A 677 6.42 -20.55 -18.96
C VAL A 677 5.44 -19.42 -18.75
N PHE A 678 5.79 -18.44 -17.94
CA PHE A 678 5.02 -17.24 -17.71
C PHE A 678 5.45 -16.18 -18.72
N ASN A 679 4.51 -15.41 -19.22
CA ASN A 679 4.72 -14.43 -20.28
C ASN A 679 5.48 -15.05 -21.48
N ALA A 680 4.96 -16.13 -22.02
CA ALA A 680 5.62 -16.91 -23.09
C ALA A 680 5.88 -16.06 -24.35
N LEU A 681 5.09 -15.05 -24.60
CA LEU A 681 5.24 -14.11 -25.71
C LEU A 681 6.33 -13.06 -25.47
N ASP A 682 6.85 -12.97 -24.23
CA ASP A 682 7.79 -11.92 -23.79
C ASP A 682 7.27 -10.52 -24.08
N SER A 683 5.96 -10.33 -23.93
CA SER A 683 5.31 -9.05 -24.19
C SER A 683 5.63 -8.04 -23.08
N GLU A 684 5.96 -6.84 -23.46
CA GLU A 684 6.14 -5.74 -22.53
C GLU A 684 4.75 -5.29 -22.02
N GLN A 685 4.53 -5.45 -20.72
CA GLN A 685 3.32 -4.97 -20.08
C GLN A 685 3.66 -3.71 -19.28
N VAL A 686 3.05 -2.60 -19.67
CA VAL A 686 3.31 -1.29 -19.07
C VAL A 686 2.39 -1.10 -17.87
N ASN A 687 2.99 -0.81 -16.71
CA ASN A 687 2.27 -0.51 -15.47
C ASN A 687 2.05 0.99 -15.27
N ASP A 688 2.90 1.83 -15.87
CA ASP A 688 2.86 3.28 -15.72
C ASP A 688 3.58 3.95 -16.89
N VAL A 689 3.20 5.19 -17.23
CA VAL A 689 3.81 6.01 -18.28
C VAL A 689 4.18 7.39 -17.71
N TYR A 690 5.08 8.09 -18.40
CA TYR A 690 5.31 9.52 -18.12
C TYR A 690 4.16 10.33 -18.70
N HIS A 691 3.42 11.03 -17.84
CA HIS A 691 2.16 11.68 -18.21
C HIS A 691 2.33 12.80 -19.25
N GLY A 692 3.51 13.44 -19.32
CA GLY A 692 3.81 14.46 -20.31
C GLY A 692 4.00 13.93 -21.73
N THR A 693 4.39 12.66 -21.88
CA THR A 693 4.65 12.05 -23.18
C THR A 693 3.75 10.87 -23.50
N GLY A 694 3.14 10.26 -22.49
CA GLY A 694 2.48 8.96 -22.63
C GLY A 694 3.45 7.81 -22.93
N ASN A 695 4.75 8.02 -22.77
CA ASN A 695 5.80 7.04 -23.01
C ASN A 695 6.22 6.38 -21.69
N VAL A 696 6.66 5.14 -21.75
CA VAL A 696 7.11 4.38 -20.57
C VAL A 696 8.56 4.68 -20.19
N ALA A 697 9.37 5.13 -21.13
CA ALA A 697 10.83 5.29 -21.00
C ALA A 697 11.33 6.74 -21.08
N GLU A 698 10.47 7.68 -21.47
CA GLU A 698 10.88 9.06 -21.75
C GLU A 698 9.88 10.06 -21.21
N ASP A 699 10.32 10.98 -20.33
CA ASP A 699 9.50 12.10 -19.87
C ASP A 699 9.48 13.29 -20.83
N GLY A 700 10.35 13.30 -21.86
CA GLY A 700 10.46 14.35 -22.86
C GLY A 700 11.22 15.59 -22.41
N TRP A 701 11.56 15.71 -21.13
CA TRP A 701 12.14 16.95 -20.59
C TRP A 701 13.49 17.32 -21.16
N VAL A 702 14.35 16.35 -21.39
CA VAL A 702 15.68 16.60 -21.98
C VAL A 702 15.58 17.26 -23.36
N ALA A 703 14.49 17.07 -24.09
CA ALA A 703 14.26 17.72 -25.38
C ALA A 703 13.79 19.18 -25.28
N THR A 704 13.37 19.62 -24.09
CA THR A 704 12.94 20.99 -23.82
C THR A 704 14.13 21.95 -23.76
N GLU A 705 13.88 23.26 -23.89
CA GLU A 705 14.90 24.30 -23.74
C GLU A 705 15.58 24.22 -22.36
N SER A 706 14.80 24.03 -21.28
CA SER A 706 15.32 23.87 -19.91
C SER A 706 16.22 22.63 -19.79
N GLY A 707 15.80 21.50 -20.36
CA GLY A 707 16.60 20.28 -20.37
C GLY A 707 17.90 20.41 -21.14
N GLN A 708 17.89 21.09 -22.29
CA GLN A 708 19.09 21.37 -23.09
C GLN A 708 20.05 22.31 -22.37
N GLN A 709 19.55 23.35 -21.69
CA GLN A 709 20.36 24.23 -20.87
C GLN A 709 21.00 23.48 -19.70
N TRP A 710 20.25 22.60 -19.06
CA TRP A 710 20.76 21.75 -17.99
C TRP A 710 21.87 20.83 -18.47
N LEU A 711 21.71 20.15 -19.60
CA LEU A 711 22.74 19.32 -20.21
C LEU A 711 24.00 20.11 -20.50
N ALA A 712 23.88 21.31 -21.13
CA ALA A 712 24.99 22.16 -21.41
C ALA A 712 25.76 22.61 -20.17
N ASN A 713 25.02 22.94 -19.09
CA ASN A 713 25.62 23.29 -17.81
C ASN A 713 26.37 22.10 -17.18
N ARG A 714 25.82 20.90 -17.25
CA ARG A 714 26.46 19.69 -16.72
C ARG A 714 27.73 19.33 -17.50
N LEU A 715 27.66 19.36 -18.81
CA LEU A 715 28.83 19.13 -19.65
C LEU A 715 29.95 20.14 -19.41
N SER A 716 29.60 21.40 -19.10
CA SER A 716 30.60 22.42 -18.77
C SER A 716 31.26 22.20 -17.40
N GLN A 717 30.53 21.62 -16.45
CA GLN A 717 31.01 21.34 -15.10
C GLN A 717 31.78 20.02 -15.02
N ASN A 718 31.34 19.01 -15.76
CA ASN A 718 31.90 17.66 -15.72
C ASN A 718 31.93 17.09 -17.17
N PRO A 719 32.94 17.42 -17.98
CA PRO A 719 32.96 17.03 -19.38
C PRO A 719 33.11 15.52 -19.63
N ASP A 720 33.53 14.78 -18.60
CA ASP A 720 33.72 13.32 -18.67
C ASP A 720 32.47 12.53 -18.33
N VAL A 721 31.37 13.19 -17.97
CA VAL A 721 30.12 12.54 -17.57
C VAL A 721 29.09 12.64 -18.70
N ASP A 722 28.56 11.50 -19.12
CA ASP A 722 27.40 11.44 -20.01
C ASP A 722 26.09 11.68 -19.22
N ALA A 723 25.84 12.97 -18.94
CA ALA A 723 24.68 13.37 -18.15
C ALA A 723 23.35 13.01 -18.84
N ALA A 724 23.32 12.93 -20.17
CA ALA A 724 22.14 12.55 -20.94
C ALA A 724 21.81 11.05 -20.72
N ALA A 725 22.83 10.19 -20.84
CA ALA A 725 22.68 8.78 -20.63
C ALA A 725 22.26 8.47 -19.18
N MET A 726 22.82 9.15 -18.21
CA MET A 726 22.45 8.99 -16.79
C MET A 726 21.02 9.44 -16.51
N TYR A 727 20.60 10.56 -17.10
CA TYR A 727 19.21 11.00 -16.99
C TYR A 727 18.27 9.94 -17.55
N GLN A 728 18.60 9.42 -18.72
CA GLN A 728 17.81 8.38 -19.38
C GLN A 728 17.76 7.07 -18.58
N ASP A 729 18.88 6.68 -17.96
CA ASP A 729 18.90 5.49 -17.10
C ASP A 729 18.04 5.65 -15.85
N ASN A 730 17.96 6.87 -15.29
CA ASN A 730 17.06 7.14 -14.18
C ASN A 730 15.58 7.01 -14.61
N LEU A 731 15.25 7.45 -15.82
CA LEU A 731 13.91 7.29 -16.38
C LEU A 731 13.53 5.83 -16.64
N ALA A 732 14.49 4.97 -16.91
CA ALA A 732 14.24 3.55 -17.19
C ALA A 732 13.92 2.74 -15.93
N PHE A 733 13.03 3.24 -15.09
CA PHE A 733 12.63 2.61 -13.84
C PHE A 733 11.95 1.24 -14.07
N PRO A 734 12.52 0.13 -13.58
CA PRO A 734 12.01 -1.22 -13.87
C PRO A 734 10.58 -1.47 -13.43
N GLY A 735 10.10 -0.80 -12.39
CA GLY A 735 8.74 -0.90 -11.89
C GLY A 735 7.65 -0.45 -12.86
N ARG A 736 8.04 0.24 -13.95
CA ARG A 736 7.10 0.61 -15.03
C ARG A 736 6.70 -0.53 -15.93
N TRP A 737 7.39 -1.67 -15.83
CA TRP A 737 7.11 -2.87 -16.60
C TRP A 737 6.78 -4.04 -15.68
N ASN A 738 5.95 -4.94 -16.17
CA ASN A 738 5.74 -6.23 -15.55
C ASN A 738 6.92 -7.17 -15.78
N ARG A 739 6.89 -8.32 -15.11
CA ARG A 739 7.95 -9.33 -15.20
C ARG A 739 8.12 -9.82 -16.64
N PRO A 740 9.37 -9.99 -17.12
CA PRO A 740 9.66 -10.61 -18.39
C PRO A 740 9.31 -12.11 -18.35
N ARG A 741 9.52 -12.78 -19.48
CA ARG A 741 9.30 -14.22 -19.57
C ARG A 741 10.09 -14.98 -18.50
N THR A 742 9.36 -15.80 -17.73
CA THR A 742 9.93 -16.62 -16.66
C THR A 742 9.62 -18.07 -16.88
N VAL A 743 10.64 -18.94 -16.78
CA VAL A 743 10.49 -20.40 -16.89
C VAL A 743 10.67 -21.02 -15.52
N ARG A 744 9.72 -21.86 -15.11
CA ARG A 744 9.80 -22.65 -13.88
C ARG A 744 9.71 -24.13 -14.20
N VAL A 745 10.61 -24.90 -13.63
CA VAL A 745 10.59 -26.38 -13.67
C VAL A 745 10.36 -26.90 -12.26
N GLY A 746 9.46 -27.84 -12.11
CA GLY A 746 9.15 -28.37 -10.78
C GLY A 746 8.71 -29.83 -10.80
N LEU A 747 8.80 -30.44 -9.62
CA LEU A 747 8.39 -31.82 -9.37
C LEU A 747 7.56 -31.88 -8.09
N ASN A 748 6.32 -32.36 -8.20
CA ASN A 748 5.47 -32.64 -7.04
C ASN A 748 5.39 -34.13 -6.82
N ILE A 749 5.68 -34.58 -5.61
CA ILE A 749 5.62 -35.99 -5.25
C ILE A 749 4.50 -36.20 -4.25
N SER A 750 3.60 -37.14 -4.55
CA SER A 750 2.52 -37.59 -3.66
C SER A 750 2.74 -39.05 -3.30
N PHE A 751 2.55 -39.40 -2.02
CA PHE A 751 2.74 -40.74 -1.46
C PHE A 751 1.53 -41.14 -0.60
#